data_42c77de028a904bbf7b4920a9d97b37a
#
_entry.id   42c77de028a904bbf7b4920a9d97b37a
#
_cell.length_a   1.000
_cell.length_b   1.000
_cell.length_c   1.000
_cell.angle_alpha   90.00
_cell.angle_beta   90.00
_cell.angle_gamma   90.00
#
_symmetry.space_group_name_H-M   'P 1'
#
loop_
_entity.id
_entity.type
_entity.pdbx_description
1 polymer ?
#
loop_
_entity_poly.entity_id
_entity_poly.type
_entity_poly.pdbx_seq_one_letter_code
_entity_poly.pdbx_strand_id
1 'polypeptide(L)'
;MSDNIPNDPFADRESKNYENPIPSREFIIEFLEQAGVPMNRNDLFEALKLEGEEQYEGLRRRLRAMERDGQLVFTRRQCYALPEKLEMVKGYVIGHRDGHGWVRPEGSVGKDDDILLPHHQMKNIIHGDFVLVQPTDNSKRGRREGRLVRVLEERNDQIVGRFFLEYGYSYVVPDDSRISQDILIPNEHKAGARMGNVVVIEITDRGSRSRGMMGKVVEVLGENMAPGMETQIAIRTHQIPHEWPEAVDKQIENLGEEVPEEAKVGRVDLRELPLVTIDGEDARDFDDAVYCEKNKEGGWRLWVAIADVSYYVRPDSALDKEAINRGNSVYFPSQVVPMLPEVLSNGLCSLNPQVDRLCMVCEMTISDTGKLSGYKHYEAVMNSHARLTYSKVSAILEGDEELRERYQPLVSHLEELHKMYKVLKEARDQRGAIEFETVETKFIFNAERKIESIEPVIRNDAHKIIEECMILANIASASLVEKAKEPALYRIHESPGELRLQGFRDFLSELGLELKGGLEPSPTDYADLARQISGRQDQELIQTMLLRSMKQAVYNADNAGHFGLALKRYAHFTSPIRRYPDLLLHRAIKYLIAKEEGRNQDRWTPTGGYHYSFDDMDFYGEQCSMTERRADDATRDVADWLKCEYMQDHVGDELDGVIANVTSFGFFVRLTDLHIDGLVHISTLANDYYQFDPIGQRLIGESFGNIYRLGDAVKVKVLAVNLDDKQIDFELVETSRKLRGEGKTAKKRVAEAKRKAKDKKRAATRSSSKEGGAARAVPAIEPTKRPEETGAVSKRNGPKRDDAEGKKKPKVKKARKKKPHSKPKKTKRTKKEA
;
A
#
# COMPACT_ATOMS: atom_id res chain seq x y z
N MET A 1 46.33 23.74 -4.60
CA MET A 1 46.28 23.83 -3.12
C MET A 1 45.26 22.83 -2.56
N SER A 2 45.48 21.54 -2.83
CA SER A 2 44.57 20.44 -2.43
C SER A 2 45.16 19.45 -1.42
N ASP A 3 46.25 19.86 -0.72
CA ASP A 3 47.07 18.92 0.02
C ASP A 3 46.76 18.87 1.54
N ASN A 4 45.64 19.47 2.04
CA ASN A 4 45.46 19.62 3.48
C ASN A 4 44.23 18.86 4.09
N ILE A 5 43.54 18.06 3.34
CA ILE A 5 42.49 17.16 3.91
C ILE A 5 42.99 15.72 3.79
N PRO A 6 43.50 15.12 4.88
CA PRO A 6 44.05 13.75 4.78
C PRO A 6 42.90 12.78 4.55
N ASN A 7 42.86 12.12 3.39
CA ASN A 7 42.03 10.96 3.05
C ASN A 7 40.51 11.14 2.95
N ASP A 8 39.98 12.35 2.70
CA ASP A 8 38.59 12.49 2.36
C ASP A 8 38.35 12.06 0.88
N PRO A 9 37.60 10.99 0.63
CA PRO A 9 37.31 10.50 -0.73
C PRO A 9 36.56 11.53 -1.59
N PHE A 10 35.92 12.52 -0.97
CA PHE A 10 35.12 13.56 -1.63
C PHE A 10 35.81 14.94 -1.63
N ALA A 11 37.09 15.03 -1.32
CA ALA A 11 37.86 16.27 -1.26
C ALA A 11 37.79 17.07 -2.58
N ASP A 12 37.84 16.40 -3.73
CA ASP A 12 37.70 17.03 -5.06
C ASP A 12 36.33 17.67 -5.30
N ARG A 13 35.25 17.04 -4.77
CA ARG A 13 33.90 17.61 -4.80
C ARG A 13 33.80 18.86 -3.95
N GLU A 14 34.33 18.82 -2.75
CA GLU A 14 34.30 19.95 -1.83
C GLU A 14 35.15 21.13 -2.34
N SER A 15 36.31 20.86 -2.92
CA SER A 15 37.21 21.93 -3.49
C SER A 15 36.63 22.62 -4.73
N LYS A 16 35.76 21.92 -5.49
CA LYS A 16 35.04 22.52 -6.63
C LYS A 16 33.89 23.43 -6.19
N ASN A 17 33.28 23.11 -5.04
CA ASN A 17 32.08 23.80 -4.59
C ASN A 17 32.33 24.94 -3.61
N TYR A 18 33.52 25.03 -2.98
CA TYR A 18 33.83 26.00 -1.92
C TYR A 18 35.23 26.57 -2.06
N GLU A 19 35.39 27.86 -1.86
CA GLU A 19 36.69 28.56 -1.86
C GLU A 19 37.62 28.10 -0.74
N ASN A 20 37.04 27.80 0.44
CA ASN A 20 37.72 27.28 1.62
C ASN A 20 37.12 25.89 1.97
N PRO A 21 37.56 24.83 1.28
CA PRO A 21 37.00 23.51 1.46
C PRO A 21 37.31 22.97 2.86
N ILE A 22 36.32 22.31 3.43
CA ILE A 22 36.42 21.53 4.67
C ILE A 22 36.02 20.08 4.39
N PRO A 23 36.35 19.12 5.24
CA PRO A 23 36.02 17.72 5.05
C PRO A 23 34.53 17.52 4.76
N SER A 24 34.22 16.58 3.85
CA SER A 24 32.87 16.20 3.48
C SER A 24 32.04 15.74 4.66
N ARG A 25 30.72 15.71 4.53
CA ARG A 25 29.82 15.21 5.58
C ARG A 25 30.09 13.73 5.85
N GLU A 26 30.29 12.98 4.80
CA GLU A 26 30.60 11.57 4.82
C GLU A 26 31.88 11.29 5.62
N PHE A 27 32.93 12.04 5.35
CA PHE A 27 34.19 11.92 6.07
C PHE A 27 34.09 12.29 7.56
N ILE A 28 33.31 13.32 7.89
CA ILE A 28 33.05 13.71 9.30
C ILE A 28 32.32 12.61 10.05
N ILE A 29 31.35 11.95 9.40
CA ILE A 29 30.60 10.81 9.97
C ILE A 29 31.56 9.64 10.23
N GLU A 30 32.34 9.24 9.21
CA GLU A 30 33.29 8.15 9.30
C GLU A 30 34.33 8.42 10.40
N PHE A 31 34.85 9.65 10.47
CA PHE A 31 35.78 10.08 11.48
C PHE A 31 35.23 9.93 12.92
N LEU A 32 33.97 10.39 13.15
CA LEU A 32 33.28 10.26 14.44
C LEU A 32 32.95 8.80 14.77
N GLU A 33 32.69 7.98 13.76
CA GLU A 33 32.49 6.55 13.93
C GLU A 33 33.73 5.84 14.39
N GLN A 34 34.88 6.13 13.76
CA GLN A 34 36.21 5.60 14.12
C GLN A 34 36.65 6.12 15.48
N ALA A 35 36.42 7.39 15.80
CA ALA A 35 36.76 7.96 17.11
C ALA A 35 35.95 7.32 18.25
N GLY A 36 34.73 6.86 18.00
CA GLY A 36 33.88 6.13 18.92
C GLY A 36 33.38 6.93 20.14
N VAL A 37 33.73 8.22 20.23
CA VAL A 37 33.39 9.11 21.36
C VAL A 37 32.84 10.45 20.84
N PRO A 38 31.90 11.07 21.55
CA PRO A 38 31.44 12.41 21.22
C PRO A 38 32.56 13.45 21.30
N MET A 39 32.69 14.30 20.29
CA MET A 39 33.72 15.34 20.22
C MET A 39 33.11 16.74 20.16
N ASN A 40 33.74 17.69 20.84
CA ASN A 40 33.33 19.10 20.70
C ASN A 40 33.92 19.68 19.40
N ARG A 41 33.42 20.87 19.01
CA ARG A 41 33.85 21.50 17.76
C ARG A 41 35.36 21.78 17.69
N ASN A 42 35.98 22.18 18.81
CA ASN A 42 37.40 22.49 18.84
C ASN A 42 38.24 21.22 18.67
N ASP A 43 37.85 20.15 19.38
CA ASP A 43 38.52 18.86 19.26
C ASP A 43 38.39 18.32 17.83
N LEU A 44 37.20 18.46 17.19
CA LEU A 44 36.99 18.09 15.78
C LEU A 44 37.83 18.96 14.84
N PHE A 45 37.95 20.26 15.09
CA PHE A 45 38.74 21.15 14.26
C PHE A 45 40.23 20.76 14.27
N GLU A 46 40.78 20.49 15.46
CA GLU A 46 42.14 20.02 15.63
C GLU A 46 42.38 18.63 15.03
N ALA A 47 41.47 17.69 15.30
CA ALA A 47 41.57 16.31 14.83
C ALA A 47 41.48 16.19 13.32
N LEU A 48 40.66 17.04 12.68
CA LEU A 48 40.54 17.14 11.24
C LEU A 48 41.65 17.97 10.59
N LYS A 49 42.63 18.48 11.39
CA LYS A 49 43.77 19.27 10.96
C LYS A 49 43.40 20.50 10.12
N LEU A 50 42.31 21.18 10.52
CA LEU A 50 41.85 22.40 9.87
C LEU A 50 42.63 23.60 10.46
N GLU A 51 42.81 24.65 9.62
CA GLU A 51 43.56 25.84 10.00
C GLU A 51 42.79 27.13 9.60
N GLY A 52 42.92 28.14 10.44
CA GLY A 52 42.35 29.45 10.18
C GLY A 52 40.86 29.62 10.55
N GLU A 53 40.43 30.89 10.61
CA GLU A 53 39.11 31.28 11.09
C GLU A 53 38.00 30.90 10.08
N GLU A 54 38.33 30.94 8.78
CA GLU A 54 37.38 30.63 7.71
C GLU A 54 36.97 29.14 7.68
N GLN A 55 37.94 28.21 7.84
CA GLN A 55 37.66 26.78 7.93
C GLN A 55 36.96 26.42 9.27
N TYR A 56 37.26 27.16 10.33
CA TYR A 56 36.54 26.99 11.61
C TYR A 56 35.07 27.36 11.50
N GLU A 57 34.76 28.47 10.85
CA GLU A 57 33.40 28.91 10.59
C GLU A 57 32.69 28.00 9.57
N GLY A 58 33.42 27.51 8.58
CA GLY A 58 32.94 26.47 7.65
C GLY A 58 32.53 25.20 8.36
N LEU A 59 33.40 24.68 9.24
CA LEU A 59 33.08 23.52 10.06
C LEU A 59 31.87 23.77 10.96
N ARG A 60 31.80 24.95 11.59
CA ARG A 60 30.64 25.33 12.42
C ARG A 60 29.32 25.26 11.65
N ARG A 61 29.30 25.79 10.43
CA ARG A 61 28.09 25.79 9.55
C ARG A 61 27.75 24.36 9.12
N ARG A 62 28.76 23.56 8.74
CA ARG A 62 28.57 22.16 8.34
C ARG A 62 28.02 21.30 9.49
N LEU A 63 28.63 21.37 10.65
CA LEU A 63 28.18 20.62 11.84
C LEU A 63 26.73 21.00 12.24
N ARG A 64 26.35 22.28 12.12
CA ARG A 64 24.97 22.71 12.36
C ARG A 64 24.01 22.19 11.28
N ALA A 65 24.43 22.16 10.03
CA ALA A 65 23.61 21.59 8.96
C ALA A 65 23.43 20.08 9.18
N MET A 66 24.52 19.35 9.49
CA MET A 66 24.47 17.92 9.80
C MET A 66 23.62 17.62 11.04
N GLU A 67 23.67 18.50 12.06
CA GLU A 67 22.77 18.42 13.20
C GLU A 67 21.30 18.63 12.80
N ARG A 68 21.01 19.64 12.00
CA ARG A 68 19.66 19.92 11.48
C ARG A 68 19.11 18.72 10.72
N ASP A 69 19.93 18.15 9.85
CA ASP A 69 19.57 17.05 8.96
C ASP A 69 19.63 15.69 9.70
N GLY A 70 19.83 15.69 11.03
CA GLY A 70 19.78 14.49 11.86
C GLY A 70 20.98 13.54 11.68
N GLN A 71 22.02 13.95 10.95
CA GLN A 71 23.25 13.17 10.78
C GLN A 71 24.11 13.19 12.07
N LEU A 72 24.02 14.24 12.85
CA LEU A 72 24.69 14.41 14.14
C LEU A 72 23.72 14.86 15.23
N VAL A 73 24.06 14.57 16.48
CA VAL A 73 23.34 15.05 17.67
C VAL A 73 24.28 15.93 18.50
N PHE A 74 23.85 17.14 18.82
CA PHE A 74 24.58 18.01 19.75
C PHE A 74 24.14 17.73 21.18
N THR A 75 25.06 17.19 21.97
CA THR A 75 24.81 16.71 23.34
C THR A 75 24.83 17.84 24.36
N ARG A 76 24.27 17.59 25.57
CA ARG A 76 24.31 18.56 26.68
C ARG A 76 25.74 18.92 27.12
N ARG A 77 26.74 18.10 26.79
CA ARG A 77 28.15 18.32 27.03
C ARG A 77 28.82 19.15 25.92
N GLN A 78 28.04 19.73 25.01
CA GLN A 78 28.53 20.52 23.90
C GLN A 78 29.41 19.72 22.90
N CYS A 79 29.13 18.44 22.75
CA CYS A 79 29.83 17.55 21.83
C CYS A 79 28.86 17.07 20.73
N TYR A 80 29.40 16.84 19.54
CA TYR A 80 28.72 16.16 18.45
C TYR A 80 28.92 14.67 18.55
N ALA A 81 27.85 13.91 18.31
CA ALA A 81 27.87 12.44 18.35
C ALA A 81 26.97 11.90 17.23
N LEU A 82 27.24 10.68 16.81
CA LEU A 82 26.37 9.95 15.89
C LEU A 82 25.10 9.50 16.63
N PRO A 83 23.91 9.63 16.01
CA PRO A 83 22.64 9.18 16.60
C PRO A 83 22.67 7.70 17.02
N GLU A 84 23.25 6.82 16.19
CA GLU A 84 23.35 5.37 16.40
C GLU A 84 24.14 5.05 17.68
N LYS A 85 25.22 5.79 17.97
CA LYS A 85 26.03 5.63 19.21
C LYS A 85 25.29 6.05 20.48
N LEU A 86 24.17 6.80 20.32
CA LEU A 86 23.29 7.22 21.40
C LEU A 86 21.98 6.39 21.42
N GLU A 87 21.96 5.27 20.68
CA GLU A 87 20.75 4.42 20.51
C GLU A 87 19.52 5.21 20.05
N MET A 88 19.73 6.26 19.25
CA MET A 88 18.64 7.04 18.67
C MET A 88 18.25 6.47 17.31
N VAL A 89 16.96 6.53 17.02
CA VAL A 89 16.35 5.97 15.81
C VAL A 89 15.67 7.07 15.04
N LYS A 90 15.95 7.14 13.73
CA LYS A 90 15.21 7.96 12.77
C LYS A 90 14.04 7.18 12.22
N GLY A 91 12.94 7.85 11.93
CA GLY A 91 11.79 7.20 11.32
C GLY A 91 10.59 8.11 11.14
N TYR A 92 9.58 7.56 10.47
CA TYR A 92 8.34 8.26 10.16
C TYR A 92 7.28 8.05 11.25
N VAL A 93 6.59 9.12 11.60
CA VAL A 93 5.49 9.10 12.57
C VAL A 93 4.26 8.48 11.95
N ILE A 94 3.70 7.47 12.61
CA ILE A 94 2.40 6.88 12.31
C ILE A 94 1.48 7.25 13.46
N GLY A 95 0.58 8.22 13.24
CA GLY A 95 -0.38 8.65 14.23
C GLY A 95 -1.53 7.65 14.44
N HIS A 96 -2.26 7.81 15.54
CA HIS A 96 -3.44 7.03 15.86
C HIS A 96 -4.56 7.93 16.37
N ARG A 97 -5.81 7.60 16.07
CA ARG A 97 -6.98 8.39 16.45
C ARG A 97 -7.10 8.67 17.96
N ASP A 98 -6.58 7.79 18.80
CA ASP A 98 -6.54 7.99 20.24
C ASP A 98 -5.44 8.98 20.71
N GLY A 99 -4.76 9.65 19.76
CA GLY A 99 -3.76 10.69 20.00
C GLY A 99 -2.38 10.21 20.40
N HIS A 100 -2.11 8.91 20.44
CA HIS A 100 -0.75 8.37 20.49
C HIS A 100 -0.25 8.06 19.07
N GLY A 101 1.02 7.70 18.91
CA GLY A 101 1.57 7.32 17.62
C GLY A 101 2.70 6.33 17.76
N TRP A 102 3.23 5.91 16.63
CA TRP A 102 4.43 5.09 16.54
C TRP A 102 5.44 5.75 15.61
N VAL A 103 6.70 5.47 15.82
CA VAL A 103 7.75 5.81 14.86
C VAL A 103 8.21 4.52 14.25
N ARG A 104 8.07 4.42 12.93
CA ARG A 104 8.62 3.33 12.12
C ARG A 104 10.05 3.69 11.75
N PRO A 105 11.03 2.90 12.16
CA PRO A 105 12.42 3.15 11.79
C PRO A 105 12.60 3.18 10.27
N GLU A 106 13.48 4.04 9.81
CA GLU A 106 13.90 4.11 8.41
C GLU A 106 14.48 2.74 7.97
N GLY A 107 14.05 2.26 6.79
CA GLY A 107 14.43 0.94 6.28
C GLY A 107 13.70 -0.26 6.91
N SER A 108 12.82 -0.05 7.91
CA SER A 108 12.03 -1.13 8.50
C SER A 108 10.76 -1.40 7.69
N VAL A 109 10.53 -2.66 7.34
CA VAL A 109 9.37 -3.11 6.53
C VAL A 109 8.20 -3.57 7.42
N GLY A 110 8.39 -3.77 8.73
CA GLY A 110 7.42 -4.38 9.65
C GLY A 110 6.93 -3.48 10.78
N LYS A 111 5.79 -3.87 11.39
CA LYS A 111 5.25 -3.21 12.59
C LYS A 111 5.96 -3.63 13.89
N ASP A 112 6.81 -4.64 13.84
CA ASP A 112 7.45 -5.23 15.03
C ASP A 112 8.55 -4.33 15.61
N ASP A 113 9.14 -3.47 14.77
CA ASP A 113 10.17 -2.51 15.15
C ASP A 113 9.59 -1.13 15.53
N ASP A 114 8.28 -0.92 15.37
CA ASP A 114 7.61 0.36 15.64
C ASP A 114 7.81 0.77 17.11
N ILE A 115 8.22 2.03 17.32
CA ILE A 115 8.49 2.62 18.64
C ILE A 115 7.29 3.48 19.06
N LEU A 116 6.64 3.16 20.17
CA LEU A 116 5.46 3.86 20.66
C LEU A 116 5.80 5.28 21.15
N LEU A 117 5.09 6.28 20.63
CA LEU A 117 5.07 7.65 21.15
C LEU A 117 3.78 7.90 21.94
N PRO A 118 3.87 8.20 23.24
CA PRO A 118 2.69 8.56 24.05
C PRO A 118 2.04 9.86 23.57
N HIS A 119 0.73 10.00 23.82
CA HIS A 119 -0.09 11.16 23.44
C HIS A 119 0.58 12.53 23.75
N HIS A 120 1.24 12.67 24.90
CA HIS A 120 1.87 13.96 25.27
C HIS A 120 3.06 14.35 24.37
N GLN A 121 3.63 13.41 23.63
CA GLN A 121 4.70 13.65 22.67
C GLN A 121 4.20 13.92 21.23
N MET A 122 2.93 13.57 20.97
CA MET A 122 2.30 13.79 19.67
C MET A 122 1.74 15.21 19.47
N LYS A 123 1.79 16.08 20.48
CA LYS A 123 1.09 17.38 20.48
C LYS A 123 1.47 18.33 19.34
N ASN A 124 2.73 18.28 18.89
CA ASN A 124 3.30 19.19 17.90
C ASN A 124 3.82 18.45 16.66
N ILE A 125 3.56 17.16 16.58
CA ILE A 125 3.91 16.31 15.44
C ILE A 125 2.66 15.63 14.92
N ILE A 126 2.65 15.35 13.64
CA ILE A 126 1.53 14.67 12.98
C ILE A 126 2.01 13.40 12.29
N HIS A 127 1.06 12.62 11.83
CA HIS A 127 1.34 11.48 10.95
C HIS A 127 2.10 11.94 9.70
N GLY A 128 3.18 11.23 9.37
CA GLY A 128 4.05 11.52 8.23
C GLY A 128 5.29 12.36 8.53
N ASP A 129 5.37 13.01 9.72
CA ASP A 129 6.60 13.72 10.10
C ASP A 129 7.79 12.75 10.21
N PHE A 130 8.96 13.16 9.75
CA PHE A 130 10.21 12.41 9.94
C PHE A 130 10.92 12.89 11.20
N VAL A 131 11.18 11.98 12.13
CA VAL A 131 11.61 12.34 13.48
C VAL A 131 12.80 11.51 13.96
N LEU A 132 13.54 12.08 14.91
CA LEU A 132 14.55 11.39 15.68
C LEU A 132 13.99 11.09 17.08
N VAL A 133 14.00 9.81 17.45
CA VAL A 133 13.50 9.33 18.75
C VAL A 133 14.57 8.56 19.50
N GLN A 134 14.52 8.62 20.81
CA GLN A 134 15.33 7.80 21.70
C GLN A 134 14.44 6.72 22.32
N PRO A 135 14.66 5.43 22.01
CA PRO A 135 14.00 4.33 22.70
C PRO A 135 14.28 4.38 24.20
N THR A 136 13.27 4.04 25.00
CA THR A 136 13.40 3.95 26.46
C THR A 136 13.17 2.52 26.91
N ASP A 137 13.86 2.08 27.96
CA ASP A 137 13.75 0.72 28.51
C ASP A 137 12.40 0.41 29.16
N ASN A 138 11.48 1.37 29.21
CA ASN A 138 10.15 1.22 29.78
C ASN A 138 9.21 0.47 28.86
N SER A 139 9.44 -0.81 28.62
CA SER A 139 8.53 -1.64 27.86
C SER A 139 7.31 -2.05 28.68
N LYS A 140 6.26 -1.22 28.70
CA LYS A 140 4.95 -1.68 29.14
C LYS A 140 4.36 -2.60 28.06
N ARG A 141 4.14 -3.87 28.38
CA ARG A 141 3.59 -4.92 27.51
C ARG A 141 4.47 -5.39 26.34
N GLY A 142 5.83 -5.28 26.44
CA GLY A 142 6.74 -5.82 25.43
C GLY A 142 6.91 -4.95 24.18
N ARG A 143 6.41 -3.71 24.16
CA ARG A 143 6.63 -2.73 23.11
C ARG A 143 7.65 -1.69 23.56
N ARG A 144 8.56 -1.31 22.65
CA ARG A 144 9.53 -0.23 22.90
C ARG A 144 8.77 1.09 22.96
N GLU A 145 8.95 1.86 24.03
CA GLU A 145 8.43 3.25 24.16
C GLU A 145 9.56 4.21 23.79
N GLY A 146 9.28 5.24 23.01
CA GLY A 146 10.24 6.23 22.58
C GLY A 146 10.01 7.61 23.19
N ARG A 147 11.06 8.39 23.24
CA ARG A 147 11.01 9.81 23.55
C ARG A 147 11.40 10.60 22.31
N LEU A 148 10.55 11.53 21.88
CA LEU A 148 10.84 12.45 20.80
C LEU A 148 12.05 13.32 21.18
N VAL A 149 13.08 13.31 20.36
CA VAL A 149 14.28 14.14 20.50
C VAL A 149 14.13 15.38 19.63
N ARG A 150 13.75 15.18 18.35
CA ARG A 150 13.64 16.26 17.37
C ARG A 150 12.75 15.83 16.19
N VAL A 151 12.11 16.80 15.55
CA VAL A 151 11.55 16.67 14.21
C VAL A 151 12.68 17.00 13.24
N LEU A 152 12.97 16.09 12.31
CA LEU A 152 14.00 16.25 11.28
C LEU A 152 13.40 16.89 10.05
N GLU A 153 12.22 16.42 9.66
CA GLU A 153 11.46 16.94 8.53
C GLU A 153 9.98 16.98 8.89
N GLU A 154 9.39 18.15 8.74
CA GLU A 154 7.95 18.35 8.96
C GLU A 154 7.19 17.95 7.69
N ARG A 155 6.12 17.20 7.83
CA ARG A 155 5.17 16.98 6.74
C ARG A 155 4.54 18.32 6.38
N ASN A 156 4.76 18.79 5.17
CA ASN A 156 4.26 20.07 4.66
C ASN A 156 3.11 19.88 3.66
N ASP A 157 2.57 18.68 3.57
CA ASP A 157 1.50 18.36 2.65
C ASP A 157 0.19 19.02 3.08
N GLN A 158 -0.66 19.22 2.10
CA GLN A 158 -2.02 19.68 2.32
C GLN A 158 -2.83 18.62 3.09
N ILE A 159 -3.69 19.08 3.99
CA ILE A 159 -4.56 18.24 4.80
C ILE A 159 -6.00 18.52 4.42
N VAL A 160 -6.74 17.46 4.15
CA VAL A 160 -8.18 17.54 3.92
C VAL A 160 -8.89 17.41 5.26
N GLY A 161 -9.98 18.15 5.46
CA GLY A 161 -10.78 18.03 6.67
C GLY A 161 -12.06 18.84 6.60
N ARG A 162 -12.87 18.69 7.64
CA ARG A 162 -14.17 19.33 7.76
C ARG A 162 -14.06 20.61 8.59
N PHE A 163 -14.56 21.70 8.02
CA PHE A 163 -14.53 23.02 8.64
C PHE A 163 -15.69 23.22 9.64
N PHE A 164 -15.35 23.63 10.85
CA PHE A 164 -16.31 23.93 11.91
C PHE A 164 -16.16 25.37 12.40
N LEU A 165 -17.28 25.93 12.87
CA LEU A 165 -17.36 27.24 13.50
C LEU A 165 -18.14 27.14 14.80
N GLU A 166 -17.45 27.17 15.94
CA GLU A 166 -18.06 27.10 17.25
C GLU A 166 -17.58 28.23 18.17
N TYR A 167 -18.50 28.88 18.87
CA TYR A 167 -18.21 29.97 19.84
C TYR A 167 -17.28 31.07 19.29
N GLY A 168 -17.30 31.32 17.97
CA GLY A 168 -16.48 32.34 17.31
C GLY A 168 -15.08 31.86 16.92
N TYR A 169 -14.73 30.61 17.22
CA TYR A 169 -13.50 29.95 16.78
C TYR A 169 -13.76 29.06 15.57
N SER A 170 -12.87 29.12 14.60
CA SER A 170 -12.90 28.24 13.44
C SER A 170 -11.80 27.21 13.54
N TYR A 171 -12.11 25.99 13.22
CA TYR A 171 -11.14 24.90 13.18
C TYR A 171 -11.53 23.88 12.11
N VAL A 172 -10.55 23.09 11.72
CA VAL A 172 -10.74 21.97 10.79
C VAL A 172 -10.40 20.69 11.54
N VAL A 173 -11.31 19.73 11.44
CA VAL A 173 -11.11 18.34 11.89
C VAL A 173 -10.58 17.58 10.67
N PRO A 174 -9.33 17.06 10.71
CA PRO A 174 -8.77 16.28 9.60
C PRO A 174 -9.57 15.01 9.31
N ASP A 175 -9.79 14.68 8.04
CA ASP A 175 -10.42 13.41 7.63
C ASP A 175 -9.47 12.22 7.84
N ASP A 176 -8.14 12.45 7.81
CA ASP A 176 -7.16 11.45 8.20
C ASP A 176 -7.17 11.25 9.70
N SER A 177 -7.83 10.20 10.19
CA SER A 177 -7.95 9.87 11.61
C SER A 177 -6.60 9.65 12.33
N ARG A 178 -5.50 9.52 11.59
CA ARG A 178 -4.13 9.46 12.11
C ARG A 178 -3.63 10.83 12.58
N ILE A 179 -4.32 11.92 12.17
CA ILE A 179 -4.10 13.28 12.65
C ILE A 179 -5.22 13.58 13.65
N SER A 180 -4.96 13.36 14.93
CA SER A 180 -5.96 13.44 15.99
C SER A 180 -6.15 14.85 16.56
N GLN A 181 -5.43 15.85 16.05
CA GLN A 181 -5.50 17.23 16.50
C GLN A 181 -6.37 18.07 15.57
N ASP A 182 -7.28 18.85 16.16
CA ASP A 182 -8.00 19.89 15.45
C ASP A 182 -7.06 21.04 15.10
N ILE A 183 -7.19 21.58 13.89
CA ILE A 183 -6.32 22.63 13.37
C ILE A 183 -7.09 23.95 13.37
N LEU A 184 -6.64 24.92 14.15
CA LEU A 184 -7.27 26.22 14.26
C LEU A 184 -7.07 27.03 12.99
N ILE A 185 -8.14 27.67 12.49
CA ILE A 185 -8.10 28.52 11.30
C ILE A 185 -8.41 29.96 11.70
N PRO A 186 -7.42 30.87 11.62
CA PRO A 186 -7.67 32.30 11.85
C PRO A 186 -8.71 32.85 10.87
N ASN A 187 -9.46 33.87 11.31
CA ASN A 187 -10.56 34.46 10.51
C ASN A 187 -10.13 34.95 9.14
N GLU A 188 -8.90 35.50 9.03
CA GLU A 188 -8.29 35.94 7.80
C GLU A 188 -7.93 34.82 6.81
N HIS A 189 -7.85 33.57 7.29
CA HIS A 189 -7.40 32.41 6.52
C HIS A 189 -8.51 31.41 6.19
N LYS A 190 -9.78 31.82 6.27
CA LYS A 190 -10.94 30.93 6.02
C LYS A 190 -11.25 30.72 4.54
N ALA A 191 -10.75 31.52 3.62
CA ALA A 191 -11.03 31.45 2.19
C ALA A 191 -12.53 31.28 1.83
N GLY A 192 -13.45 31.86 2.63
CA GLY A 192 -14.90 31.74 2.42
C GLY A 192 -15.53 30.42 2.88
N ALA A 193 -14.80 29.53 3.54
CA ALA A 193 -15.33 28.27 4.08
C ALA A 193 -16.49 28.49 5.07
N ARG A 194 -17.50 27.65 4.97
CA ARG A 194 -18.72 27.63 5.81
C ARG A 194 -18.72 26.36 6.66
N MET A 195 -19.46 26.41 7.77
CA MET A 195 -19.64 25.25 8.64
C MET A 195 -20.11 24.01 7.84
N GLY A 196 -19.40 22.89 8.02
CA GLY A 196 -19.68 21.64 7.34
C GLY A 196 -19.00 21.46 5.98
N ASN A 197 -18.33 22.52 5.44
CA ASN A 197 -17.60 22.36 4.19
C ASN A 197 -16.40 21.44 4.39
N VAL A 198 -16.11 20.64 3.37
CA VAL A 198 -14.82 19.95 3.19
C VAL A 198 -13.83 20.96 2.61
N VAL A 199 -12.68 21.09 3.24
CA VAL A 199 -11.65 22.05 2.88
C VAL A 199 -10.28 21.38 2.82
N VAL A 200 -9.41 21.96 1.99
CA VAL A 200 -7.98 21.65 1.98
C VAL A 200 -7.25 22.73 2.74
N ILE A 201 -6.39 22.37 3.66
CA ILE A 201 -5.63 23.30 4.49
C ILE A 201 -4.13 23.06 4.41
N GLU A 202 -3.36 24.10 4.65
CA GLU A 202 -1.93 24.03 4.93
C GLU A 202 -1.67 24.44 6.38
N ILE A 203 -0.77 23.73 7.07
CA ILE A 203 -0.34 24.09 8.42
C ILE A 203 0.59 25.30 8.33
N THR A 204 0.26 26.37 9.03
CA THR A 204 1.08 27.59 9.11
C THR A 204 1.90 27.67 10.40
N ASP A 205 1.47 27.00 11.45
CA ASP A 205 2.16 26.94 12.74
C ASP A 205 1.84 25.61 13.46
N ARG A 206 2.87 24.85 13.78
CA ARG A 206 2.77 23.57 14.51
C ARG A 206 2.35 23.73 15.97
N GLY A 207 2.23 24.98 16.42
CA GLY A 207 1.84 25.30 17.76
C GLY A 207 2.96 25.10 18.78
N SER A 208 2.58 25.05 20.05
CA SER A 208 3.48 24.84 21.18
C SER A 208 2.79 23.96 22.24
N ARG A 209 3.46 23.65 23.34
CA ARG A 209 2.84 22.90 24.46
C ARG A 209 1.53 23.50 24.97
N SER A 210 1.33 24.81 24.81
CA SER A 210 0.17 25.58 25.30
C SER A 210 -0.74 26.12 24.19
N ARG A 211 -0.34 26.03 22.91
CA ARG A 211 -1.09 26.54 21.75
C ARG A 211 -1.25 25.45 20.72
N GLY A 212 -2.48 25.19 20.28
CA GLY A 212 -2.81 24.24 19.21
C GLY A 212 -2.18 24.60 17.87
N MET A 213 -2.22 23.69 16.95
CA MET A 213 -1.80 23.88 15.55
C MET A 213 -2.69 24.92 14.87
N MET A 214 -2.11 25.67 13.93
CA MET A 214 -2.82 26.65 13.13
C MET A 214 -2.59 26.40 11.66
N GLY A 215 -3.62 26.65 10.85
CA GLY A 215 -3.59 26.46 9.41
C GLY A 215 -4.30 27.55 8.65
N LYS A 216 -4.20 27.50 7.33
CA LYS A 216 -4.98 28.32 6.38
C LYS A 216 -5.73 27.40 5.42
N VAL A 217 -6.96 27.78 5.07
CA VAL A 217 -7.70 27.14 4.00
C VAL A 217 -7.11 27.55 2.65
N VAL A 218 -6.73 26.59 1.82
CA VAL A 218 -6.24 26.82 0.46
C VAL A 218 -7.29 26.57 -0.59
N GLU A 219 -8.18 25.60 -0.32
CA GLU A 219 -9.26 25.21 -1.23
C GLU A 219 -10.52 24.86 -0.45
N VAL A 220 -11.70 25.21 -0.97
CA VAL A 220 -13.01 24.80 -0.46
C VAL A 220 -13.61 23.84 -1.47
N LEU A 221 -13.67 22.54 -1.13
CA LEU A 221 -14.16 21.48 -2.01
C LEU A 221 -15.70 21.50 -2.14
N GLY A 222 -16.42 21.87 -1.06
CA GLY A 222 -17.86 21.95 -1.07
C GLY A 222 -18.53 21.31 0.16
N GLU A 223 -19.77 20.88 0.01
CA GLU A 223 -20.52 20.20 1.07
C GLU A 223 -20.09 18.75 1.20
N ASN A 224 -19.97 18.25 2.41
CA ASN A 224 -19.46 16.91 2.72
C ASN A 224 -20.22 15.76 2.01
N MET A 225 -21.52 15.90 1.83
CA MET A 225 -22.38 14.87 1.20
C MET A 225 -22.67 15.15 -0.27
N ALA A 226 -21.93 16.04 -0.92
CA ALA A 226 -22.07 16.26 -2.35
C ALA A 226 -21.61 15.01 -3.14
N PRO A 227 -22.36 14.56 -4.16
CA PRO A 227 -21.97 13.40 -4.96
C PRO A 227 -20.57 13.53 -5.56
N GLY A 228 -19.72 12.54 -5.37
CA GLY A 228 -18.32 12.55 -5.81
C GLY A 228 -17.34 13.21 -4.83
N MET A 229 -17.80 13.73 -3.70
CA MET A 229 -16.94 14.34 -2.68
C MET A 229 -15.95 13.34 -2.08
N GLU A 230 -16.36 12.11 -1.88
CA GLU A 230 -15.53 10.99 -1.41
C GLU A 230 -14.29 10.81 -2.29
N THR A 231 -14.45 10.91 -3.62
CA THR A 231 -13.34 10.81 -4.56
C THR A 231 -12.44 12.04 -4.50
N GLN A 232 -13.02 13.25 -4.37
CA GLN A 232 -12.24 14.49 -4.23
C GLN A 232 -11.41 14.50 -2.93
N ILE A 233 -11.96 13.99 -1.85
CA ILE A 233 -11.27 13.81 -0.56
C ILE A 233 -10.11 12.81 -0.74
N ALA A 234 -10.38 11.65 -1.34
CA ALA A 234 -9.36 10.60 -1.52
C ALA A 234 -8.19 11.06 -2.40
N ILE A 235 -8.45 11.76 -3.52
CA ILE A 235 -7.44 12.33 -4.41
C ILE A 235 -6.45 13.20 -3.62
N ARG A 236 -6.96 14.09 -2.76
CA ARG A 236 -6.11 15.01 -2.00
C ARG A 236 -5.45 14.35 -0.79
N THR A 237 -6.18 13.48 -0.08
CA THR A 237 -5.65 12.76 1.09
C THR A 237 -4.49 11.85 0.71
N HIS A 238 -4.59 11.19 -0.44
CA HIS A 238 -3.55 10.31 -0.97
C HIS A 238 -2.58 11.04 -1.92
N GLN A 239 -2.71 12.38 -2.07
CA GLN A 239 -1.83 13.20 -2.92
C GLN A 239 -1.72 12.67 -4.35
N ILE A 240 -2.86 12.28 -4.93
CA ILE A 240 -2.91 11.84 -6.32
C ILE A 240 -2.84 13.07 -7.22
N PRO A 241 -1.84 13.18 -8.12
CA PRO A 241 -1.78 14.27 -9.09
C PRO A 241 -3.00 14.23 -10.00
N HIS A 242 -3.81 15.28 -10.00
CA HIS A 242 -5.08 15.35 -10.72
C HIS A 242 -5.18 16.54 -11.69
N GLU A 243 -4.32 17.54 -11.54
CA GLU A 243 -4.18 18.65 -12.45
C GLU A 243 -2.99 18.42 -13.39
N TRP A 244 -3.04 18.97 -14.60
CA TRP A 244 -1.92 18.92 -15.52
C TRP A 244 -1.03 20.14 -15.36
N PRO A 245 0.30 19.99 -15.29
CA PRO A 245 1.21 21.12 -15.34
C PRO A 245 1.14 21.84 -16.70
N GLU A 246 1.25 23.16 -16.70
CA GLU A 246 1.25 24.00 -17.92
C GLU A 246 2.25 23.53 -19.01
N ALA A 247 3.38 22.93 -18.57
CA ALA A 247 4.38 22.38 -19.48
C ALA A 247 3.85 21.14 -20.25
N VAL A 248 2.95 20.36 -19.63
CA VAL A 248 2.27 19.22 -20.27
C VAL A 248 1.24 19.76 -21.26
N ASP A 249 0.42 20.72 -20.85
CA ASP A 249 -0.59 21.34 -21.73
C ASP A 249 0.04 21.91 -23.00
N LYS A 250 1.16 22.61 -22.87
CA LYS A 250 1.93 23.13 -24.01
C LYS A 250 2.50 22.02 -24.91
N GLN A 251 2.89 20.88 -24.33
CA GLN A 251 3.45 19.78 -25.10
C GLN A 251 2.38 19.06 -25.93
N ILE A 252 1.13 18.98 -25.44
CA ILE A 252 0.01 18.33 -26.12
C ILE A 252 -0.78 19.24 -27.05
N GLU A 253 -0.62 20.57 -26.97
CA GLU A 253 -1.41 21.57 -27.72
C GLU A 253 -1.39 21.34 -29.24
N ASN A 254 -0.30 20.83 -29.77
CA ASN A 254 -0.12 20.61 -31.21
C ASN A 254 -0.32 19.15 -31.63
N LEU A 255 -0.78 18.27 -30.74
CA LEU A 255 -1.08 16.89 -31.09
C LEU A 255 -2.43 16.84 -31.85
N GLY A 256 -2.40 16.28 -33.08
CA GLY A 256 -3.60 16.01 -33.85
C GLY A 256 -4.36 14.76 -33.35
N GLU A 257 -5.46 14.45 -34.01
CA GLU A 257 -6.24 13.23 -33.76
C GLU A 257 -5.71 12.01 -34.54
N GLU A 258 -4.93 12.26 -35.59
CA GLU A 258 -4.39 11.23 -36.49
C GLU A 258 -2.88 11.02 -36.29
N VAL A 259 -2.44 9.82 -36.53
CA VAL A 259 -1.02 9.45 -36.50
C VAL A 259 -0.30 10.11 -37.68
N PRO A 260 0.76 10.91 -37.45
CA PRO A 260 1.54 11.54 -38.51
C PRO A 260 2.14 10.50 -39.46
N GLU A 261 2.14 10.78 -40.77
CA GLU A 261 2.65 9.84 -41.79
C GLU A 261 4.14 9.52 -41.59
N GLU A 262 4.92 10.51 -41.13
CA GLU A 262 6.34 10.31 -40.79
C GLU A 262 6.53 9.29 -39.66
N ALA A 263 5.57 9.17 -38.73
CA ALA A 263 5.63 8.24 -37.62
C ALA A 263 5.42 6.77 -38.07
N LYS A 264 4.84 6.58 -39.22
CA LYS A 264 4.57 5.25 -39.82
C LYS A 264 5.77 4.71 -40.58
N VAL A 265 6.72 5.57 -40.98
CA VAL A 265 7.88 5.20 -41.80
C VAL A 265 8.80 4.23 -41.07
N GLY A 266 9.18 3.15 -41.73
CA GLY A 266 10.09 2.12 -41.19
C GLY A 266 9.43 1.13 -40.22
N ARG A 267 8.13 1.22 -40.02
CA ARG A 267 7.35 0.28 -39.19
C ARG A 267 6.79 -0.86 -40.07
N VAL A 268 6.56 -2.01 -39.43
CA VAL A 268 5.88 -3.13 -40.10
C VAL A 268 4.41 -2.77 -40.28
N ASP A 269 3.87 -2.94 -41.47
CA ASP A 269 2.45 -2.70 -41.76
C ASP A 269 1.61 -3.93 -41.42
N LEU A 270 0.74 -3.79 -40.42
CA LEU A 270 -0.19 -4.80 -39.93
C LEU A 270 -1.67 -4.37 -40.06
N ARG A 271 -1.96 -3.37 -40.89
CA ARG A 271 -3.31 -2.83 -41.04
C ARG A 271 -4.30 -3.83 -41.64
N GLU A 272 -3.83 -4.76 -42.45
CA GLU A 272 -4.62 -5.84 -43.04
C GLU A 272 -4.76 -7.08 -42.12
N LEU A 273 -3.97 -7.17 -41.04
CA LEU A 273 -4.08 -8.24 -40.06
C LEU A 273 -5.30 -8.01 -39.18
N PRO A 274 -6.26 -8.96 -39.07
CA PRO A 274 -7.52 -8.73 -38.35
C PRO A 274 -7.34 -8.72 -36.82
N LEU A 275 -6.52 -7.80 -36.34
CA LEU A 275 -6.35 -7.48 -34.93
C LEU A 275 -7.62 -6.88 -34.34
N VAL A 276 -8.00 -7.30 -33.15
CA VAL A 276 -9.19 -6.82 -32.45
C VAL A 276 -8.84 -6.42 -31.01
N THR A 277 -9.49 -5.39 -30.50
CA THR A 277 -9.45 -5.03 -29.07
C THR A 277 -10.62 -5.71 -28.35
N ILE A 278 -10.36 -6.26 -27.15
CA ILE A 278 -11.36 -6.93 -26.31
C ILE A 278 -11.22 -6.43 -24.87
N ASP A 279 -12.19 -5.63 -24.41
CA ASP A 279 -12.13 -5.01 -23.08
C ASP A 279 -13.55 -4.82 -22.50
N GLY A 280 -13.70 -4.11 -21.38
CA GLY A 280 -14.99 -3.73 -20.81
C GLY A 280 -15.82 -2.81 -21.72
N GLU A 281 -17.12 -2.74 -21.46
CA GLU A 281 -18.05 -1.89 -22.21
C GLU A 281 -17.69 -0.40 -22.09
N ASP A 282 -17.21 0.02 -20.92
CA ASP A 282 -16.92 1.40 -20.56
C ASP A 282 -15.46 1.83 -20.87
N ALA A 283 -14.61 0.89 -21.31
CA ALA A 283 -13.20 1.16 -21.62
C ALA A 283 -13.05 2.14 -22.80
N ARG A 284 -12.09 3.05 -22.69
CA ARG A 284 -11.73 4.04 -23.72
C ARG A 284 -10.25 4.02 -24.09
N ASP A 285 -9.42 3.52 -23.21
CA ASP A 285 -7.96 3.46 -23.26
C ASP A 285 -7.51 2.03 -23.62
N PHE A 286 -7.70 1.66 -24.92
CA PHE A 286 -7.36 0.33 -25.40
C PHE A 286 -5.84 0.18 -25.56
N ASP A 287 -5.21 -0.46 -24.59
CA ASP A 287 -3.78 -0.73 -24.58
C ASP A 287 -3.39 -1.84 -25.56
N ASP A 288 -4.26 -2.87 -25.75
CA ASP A 288 -3.91 -4.10 -26.45
C ASP A 288 -4.91 -4.51 -27.53
N ALA A 289 -4.37 -5.11 -28.59
CA ALA A 289 -5.12 -5.81 -29.61
C ALA A 289 -4.47 -7.17 -29.89
N VAL A 290 -5.29 -8.17 -30.15
CA VAL A 290 -4.84 -9.55 -30.30
C VAL A 290 -5.31 -10.17 -31.59
N TYR A 291 -4.49 -11.07 -32.12
CA TYR A 291 -4.84 -11.93 -33.26
C TYR A 291 -4.08 -13.25 -33.12
N CYS A 292 -4.70 -14.36 -33.46
CA CYS A 292 -4.02 -15.63 -33.52
C CYS A 292 -4.46 -16.47 -34.73
N GLU A 293 -3.54 -17.26 -35.24
CA GLU A 293 -3.78 -18.24 -36.25
C GLU A 293 -3.09 -19.57 -35.91
N LYS A 294 -3.60 -20.67 -36.48
CA LYS A 294 -2.98 -21.97 -36.31
C LYS A 294 -1.72 -22.05 -37.12
N ASN A 295 -0.61 -22.48 -36.50
CA ASN A 295 0.66 -22.69 -37.20
C ASN A 295 0.62 -23.99 -38.03
N LYS A 296 1.26 -24.00 -39.20
CA LYS A 296 1.32 -25.17 -40.09
C LYS A 296 2.04 -26.37 -39.47
N GLU A 297 2.98 -26.10 -38.57
CA GLU A 297 3.79 -27.13 -37.89
C GLU A 297 3.16 -27.59 -36.54
N GLY A 298 1.93 -27.17 -36.26
CA GLY A 298 1.25 -27.39 -34.99
C GLY A 298 1.35 -26.19 -34.05
N GLY A 299 0.42 -26.10 -33.08
CA GLY A 299 0.33 -24.93 -32.16
C GLY A 299 -0.21 -23.68 -32.85
N TRP A 300 0.16 -22.54 -32.32
CA TRP A 300 -0.39 -21.23 -32.74
C TRP A 300 0.70 -20.19 -32.93
N ARG A 301 0.42 -19.23 -33.79
CA ARG A 301 1.12 -17.96 -33.88
C ARG A 301 0.20 -16.88 -33.34
N LEU A 302 0.68 -16.17 -32.30
CA LEU A 302 -0.07 -15.15 -31.59
C LEU A 302 0.60 -13.80 -31.77
N TRP A 303 -0.18 -12.78 -32.15
CA TRP A 303 0.23 -11.38 -32.15
C TRP A 303 -0.46 -10.67 -31.01
N VAL A 304 0.34 -10.02 -30.18
CA VAL A 304 -0.12 -9.09 -29.16
C VAL A 304 0.47 -7.72 -29.52
N ALA A 305 -0.39 -6.85 -30.00
CA ALA A 305 -0.05 -5.48 -30.37
C ALA A 305 -0.43 -4.55 -29.24
N ILE A 306 0.54 -3.81 -28.72
CA ILE A 306 0.38 -2.89 -27.60
C ILE A 306 0.60 -1.46 -28.06
N ALA A 307 -0.23 -0.53 -27.60
CA ALA A 307 -0.12 0.90 -27.90
C ALA A 307 1.30 1.42 -27.73
N ASP A 308 1.85 2.08 -28.75
CA ASP A 308 3.20 2.63 -28.71
C ASP A 308 3.26 4.01 -28.04
N VAL A 309 3.01 4.05 -26.75
CA VAL A 309 3.05 5.26 -25.91
C VAL A 309 4.44 5.91 -25.94
N SER A 310 5.50 5.11 -26.02
CA SER A 310 6.89 5.59 -25.97
C SER A 310 7.26 6.47 -27.19
N TYR A 311 6.49 6.40 -28.26
CA TYR A 311 6.65 7.31 -29.41
C TYR A 311 6.26 8.75 -29.04
N TYR A 312 5.22 8.96 -28.26
CA TYR A 312 4.68 10.26 -27.87
C TYR A 312 5.30 10.78 -26.56
N VAL A 313 5.49 9.90 -25.59
CA VAL A 313 6.06 10.22 -24.27
C VAL A 313 7.56 9.95 -24.30
N ARG A 314 8.34 11.00 -24.61
CA ARG A 314 9.79 10.90 -24.73
C ARG A 314 10.47 11.03 -23.37
N PRO A 315 11.58 10.32 -23.12
CA PRO A 315 12.34 10.46 -21.88
C PRO A 315 12.65 11.92 -21.54
N ASP A 316 12.55 12.29 -20.28
CA ASP A 316 12.78 13.63 -19.72
C ASP A 316 11.85 14.75 -20.22
N SER A 317 10.85 14.44 -21.05
CA SER A 317 9.84 15.42 -21.50
C SER A 317 8.91 15.82 -20.32
N ALA A 318 8.10 16.88 -20.52
CA ALA A 318 7.09 17.26 -19.52
C ALA A 318 6.07 16.13 -19.28
N LEU A 319 5.61 15.47 -20.34
CA LEU A 319 4.75 14.30 -20.27
C LEU A 319 5.39 13.17 -19.47
N ASP A 320 6.67 12.91 -19.68
CA ASP A 320 7.38 11.84 -18.99
C ASP A 320 7.52 12.08 -17.49
N LYS A 321 7.90 13.31 -17.13
CA LYS A 321 8.01 13.75 -15.72
C LYS A 321 6.69 13.67 -14.99
N GLU A 322 5.60 14.00 -15.65
CA GLU A 322 4.27 13.87 -15.04
C GLU A 322 3.79 12.42 -15.04
N ALA A 323 4.11 11.62 -16.05
CA ALA A 323 3.77 10.20 -16.09
C ALA A 323 4.43 9.42 -14.94
N ILE A 324 5.71 9.66 -14.61
CA ILE A 324 6.36 9.02 -13.46
C ILE A 324 5.84 9.56 -12.13
N ASN A 325 5.50 10.85 -12.02
CA ASN A 325 4.88 11.43 -10.83
C ASN A 325 3.55 10.75 -10.51
N ARG A 326 2.73 10.47 -11.52
CA ARG A 326 1.48 9.70 -11.41
C ARG A 326 1.75 8.22 -11.21
N GLY A 327 2.70 7.65 -11.93
CA GLY A 327 3.14 6.25 -11.93
C GLY A 327 2.15 5.29 -12.58
N ASN A 328 0.86 5.51 -12.38
CA ASN A 328 -0.24 4.74 -12.98
C ASN A 328 -1.54 5.55 -13.03
N SER A 329 -2.49 5.12 -13.87
CA SER A 329 -3.87 5.60 -13.82
C SER A 329 -4.57 5.08 -12.57
N VAL A 330 -5.48 5.88 -11.99
CA VAL A 330 -6.24 5.52 -10.79
C VAL A 330 -7.72 5.41 -11.16
N TYR A 331 -8.28 4.22 -10.98
CA TYR A 331 -9.66 3.90 -11.37
C TYR A 331 -10.56 3.92 -10.15
N PHE A 332 -11.17 5.07 -9.87
CA PHE A 332 -12.23 5.19 -8.87
C PHE A 332 -13.55 4.65 -9.41
N PRO A 333 -14.49 4.24 -8.55
CA PRO A 333 -15.79 3.71 -9.00
C PRO A 333 -16.58 4.62 -9.94
N SER A 334 -16.44 5.94 -9.80
CA SER A 334 -17.21 6.95 -10.56
C SER A 334 -16.37 7.76 -11.56
N GLN A 335 -15.04 7.71 -11.48
CA GLN A 335 -14.15 8.47 -12.38
C GLN A 335 -12.75 7.86 -12.46
N VAL A 336 -12.01 8.23 -13.50
CA VAL A 336 -10.62 7.84 -13.69
C VAL A 336 -9.72 9.08 -13.60
N VAL A 337 -8.60 8.95 -12.87
CA VAL A 337 -7.50 9.92 -12.94
C VAL A 337 -6.40 9.29 -13.79
N PRO A 338 -6.27 9.67 -15.07
CA PRO A 338 -5.38 8.99 -16.01
C PRO A 338 -3.92 9.36 -15.79
N MET A 339 -3.00 8.42 -16.10
CA MET A 339 -1.55 8.66 -16.11
C MET A 339 -1.14 9.63 -17.22
N LEU A 340 -1.82 9.61 -18.35
CA LEU A 340 -1.56 10.43 -19.52
C LEU A 340 -2.79 11.28 -19.87
N PRO A 341 -2.62 12.50 -20.46
CA PRO A 341 -3.74 13.30 -20.94
C PRO A 341 -4.65 12.52 -21.91
N GLU A 342 -5.95 12.83 -21.90
CA GLU A 342 -6.94 12.10 -22.68
C GLU A 342 -6.69 12.12 -24.19
N VAL A 343 -6.07 13.16 -24.72
CA VAL A 343 -5.66 13.21 -26.14
C VAL A 343 -4.71 12.07 -26.51
N LEU A 344 -3.94 11.59 -25.53
CA LEU A 344 -3.08 10.41 -25.70
C LEU A 344 -3.79 9.13 -25.24
N SER A 345 -4.27 9.08 -23.99
CA SER A 345 -4.81 7.85 -23.39
C SER A 345 -6.06 7.33 -24.10
N ASN A 346 -6.99 8.21 -24.47
CA ASN A 346 -8.23 7.85 -25.18
C ASN A 346 -8.13 8.08 -26.70
N GLY A 347 -7.17 8.92 -27.14
CA GLY A 347 -6.93 9.35 -28.51
C GLY A 347 -5.85 8.59 -29.23
N LEU A 348 -4.66 9.22 -29.41
CA LEU A 348 -3.57 8.75 -30.28
C LEU A 348 -2.97 7.42 -29.87
N CYS A 349 -2.91 7.12 -28.56
CA CYS A 349 -2.37 5.86 -28.07
C CYS A 349 -3.43 4.75 -28.07
N SER A 350 -4.70 5.06 -27.76
CA SER A 350 -5.77 4.05 -27.72
C SER A 350 -5.94 3.37 -29.07
N LEU A 351 -5.95 2.03 -29.09
CA LEU A 351 -6.09 1.20 -30.30
C LEU A 351 -7.54 1.18 -30.76
N ASN A 352 -8.08 2.39 -31.03
CA ASN A 352 -9.44 2.60 -31.50
C ASN A 352 -9.71 1.89 -32.84
N PRO A 353 -10.95 1.40 -33.06
CA PRO A 353 -11.28 0.67 -34.29
C PRO A 353 -11.29 1.56 -35.52
N GLN A 354 -10.89 1.00 -36.66
CA GLN A 354 -10.96 1.60 -38.00
C GLN A 354 -10.08 2.85 -38.21
N VAL A 355 -9.05 3.03 -37.38
CA VAL A 355 -8.05 4.10 -37.51
C VAL A 355 -6.62 3.55 -37.35
N ASP A 356 -5.68 4.19 -38.03
CA ASP A 356 -4.27 3.80 -37.90
C ASP A 356 -3.74 4.14 -36.53
N ARG A 357 -3.02 3.20 -35.90
CA ARG A 357 -2.37 3.37 -34.61
C ARG A 357 -0.97 2.79 -34.62
N LEU A 358 -0.05 3.46 -33.89
CA LEU A 358 1.29 2.94 -33.68
C LEU A 358 1.27 1.90 -32.57
N CYS A 359 1.95 0.79 -32.79
CA CYS A 359 2.03 -0.26 -31.78
C CYS A 359 3.41 -0.89 -31.70
N MET A 360 3.69 -1.46 -30.53
CA MET A 360 4.75 -2.41 -30.26
C MET A 360 4.16 -3.80 -30.29
N VAL A 361 4.68 -4.66 -31.13
CA VAL A 361 4.13 -6.01 -31.32
C VAL A 361 5.05 -7.02 -30.66
N CYS A 362 4.46 -7.91 -29.87
CA CYS A 362 5.06 -9.17 -29.47
C CYS A 362 4.42 -10.30 -30.25
N GLU A 363 5.15 -10.81 -31.25
CA GLU A 363 4.74 -11.95 -32.04
C GLU A 363 5.32 -13.23 -31.47
N MET A 364 4.49 -14.21 -31.18
CA MET A 364 4.86 -15.40 -30.41
C MET A 364 4.49 -16.70 -31.15
N THR A 365 5.33 -17.72 -30.99
CA THR A 365 5.01 -19.08 -31.41
C THR A 365 4.74 -19.94 -30.18
N ILE A 366 3.58 -20.56 -30.15
CA ILE A 366 3.07 -21.37 -29.05
C ILE A 366 2.90 -22.80 -29.56
N SER A 367 3.45 -23.78 -28.84
CA SER A 367 3.32 -25.20 -29.18
C SER A 367 1.93 -25.75 -28.86
N ASP A 368 1.59 -26.94 -29.38
CA ASP A 368 0.36 -27.68 -29.05
C ASP A 368 0.21 -28.02 -27.55
N THR A 369 1.28 -27.88 -26.76
CA THR A 369 1.29 -28.09 -25.32
C THR A 369 1.30 -26.77 -24.52
N GLY A 370 1.01 -25.64 -25.17
CA GLY A 370 0.96 -24.33 -24.50
C GLY A 370 2.33 -23.74 -24.12
N LYS A 371 3.44 -24.25 -24.68
CA LYS A 371 4.78 -23.73 -24.39
C LYS A 371 5.14 -22.62 -25.37
N LEU A 372 5.60 -21.49 -24.84
CA LEU A 372 6.21 -20.42 -25.64
C LEU A 372 7.55 -20.93 -26.23
N SER A 373 7.59 -21.13 -27.55
CA SER A 373 8.74 -21.69 -28.27
C SER A 373 9.58 -20.65 -29.01
N GLY A 374 9.00 -19.51 -29.35
CA GLY A 374 9.68 -18.40 -30.01
C GLY A 374 8.93 -17.08 -29.79
N TYR A 375 9.65 -15.96 -29.87
CA TYR A 375 9.06 -14.63 -29.82
C TYR A 375 9.92 -13.63 -30.57
N LYS A 376 9.28 -12.59 -31.11
CA LYS A 376 9.91 -11.46 -31.76
C LYS A 376 9.17 -10.18 -31.41
N HIS A 377 9.93 -9.09 -31.14
CA HIS A 377 9.37 -7.75 -30.91
C HIS A 377 9.73 -6.84 -32.08
N TYR A 378 8.80 -5.99 -32.47
CA TYR A 378 9.02 -4.98 -33.51
C TYR A 378 8.00 -3.85 -33.42
N GLU A 379 8.35 -2.70 -34.02
CA GLU A 379 7.49 -1.53 -34.15
C GLU A 379 6.58 -1.71 -35.37
N ALA A 380 5.27 -1.45 -35.25
CA ALA A 380 4.32 -1.62 -36.32
C ALA A 380 3.27 -0.49 -36.38
N VAL A 381 2.55 -0.47 -37.47
CA VAL A 381 1.31 0.28 -37.67
C VAL A 381 0.18 -0.74 -37.83
N MET A 382 -0.88 -0.55 -37.07
CA MET A 382 -2.06 -1.43 -37.14
C MET A 382 -3.33 -0.64 -37.32
N ASN A 383 -4.40 -1.35 -37.66
CA ASN A 383 -5.79 -0.88 -37.65
C ASN A 383 -6.62 -1.93 -36.92
N SER A 384 -7.33 -1.54 -35.84
CA SER A 384 -8.20 -2.49 -35.15
C SER A 384 -9.48 -2.72 -35.96
N HIS A 385 -9.72 -3.98 -36.35
CA HIS A 385 -10.86 -4.36 -37.18
C HIS A 385 -12.19 -4.31 -36.44
N ALA A 386 -12.17 -4.48 -35.12
CA ALA A 386 -13.35 -4.35 -34.26
C ALA A 386 -12.99 -4.02 -32.83
N ARG A 387 -13.80 -3.19 -32.18
CA ARG A 387 -13.89 -3.05 -30.73
C ARG A 387 -14.90 -4.08 -30.20
N LEU A 388 -14.39 -5.14 -29.62
CA LEU A 388 -15.19 -6.17 -28.97
C LEU A 388 -15.23 -5.93 -27.46
N THR A 389 -16.22 -6.53 -26.78
CA THR A 389 -16.28 -6.54 -25.33
C THR A 389 -16.24 -7.97 -24.82
N TYR A 390 -15.85 -8.16 -23.55
CA TYR A 390 -15.83 -9.49 -22.94
C TYR A 390 -17.19 -10.21 -23.05
N SER A 391 -18.29 -9.47 -22.89
CA SER A 391 -19.63 -10.02 -23.01
C SER A 391 -19.96 -10.46 -24.45
N LYS A 392 -19.59 -9.63 -25.46
CA LYS A 392 -19.80 -9.97 -26.87
C LYS A 392 -18.99 -11.18 -27.30
N VAL A 393 -17.70 -11.25 -26.88
CA VAL A 393 -16.84 -12.39 -27.23
C VAL A 393 -17.36 -13.67 -26.58
N SER A 394 -17.81 -13.63 -25.31
CA SER A 394 -18.44 -14.77 -24.65
C SER A 394 -19.65 -15.27 -25.41
N ALA A 395 -20.58 -14.36 -25.77
CA ALA A 395 -21.78 -14.71 -26.54
C ALA A 395 -21.47 -15.30 -27.93
N ILE A 396 -20.46 -14.73 -28.62
CA ILE A 396 -20.00 -15.28 -29.91
C ILE A 396 -19.49 -16.72 -29.76
N LEU A 397 -18.70 -16.99 -28.70
CA LEU A 397 -18.15 -18.32 -28.41
C LEU A 397 -19.22 -19.31 -27.95
N GLU A 398 -20.28 -18.83 -27.31
CA GLU A 398 -21.45 -19.61 -26.87
C GLU A 398 -22.45 -19.88 -28.01
N GLY A 399 -22.29 -19.21 -29.16
CA GLY A 399 -23.06 -19.49 -30.39
C GLY A 399 -24.16 -18.49 -30.70
N ASP A 400 -24.14 -17.27 -30.17
CA ASP A 400 -25.08 -16.21 -30.51
C ASP A 400 -25.06 -15.92 -32.01
N GLU A 401 -26.17 -16.22 -32.71
CA GLU A 401 -26.26 -16.17 -34.17
C GLU A 401 -26.14 -14.73 -34.71
N GLU A 402 -26.74 -13.73 -34.05
CA GLU A 402 -26.73 -12.33 -34.48
C GLU A 402 -25.32 -11.74 -34.40
N LEU A 403 -24.61 -11.94 -33.28
CA LEU A 403 -23.24 -11.46 -33.10
C LEU A 403 -22.27 -12.22 -34.04
N ARG A 404 -22.47 -13.51 -34.28
CA ARG A 404 -21.65 -14.31 -35.21
C ARG A 404 -21.86 -13.84 -36.67
N GLU A 405 -23.05 -13.49 -37.07
CA GLU A 405 -23.31 -12.90 -38.39
C GLU A 405 -22.64 -11.54 -38.54
N ARG A 406 -22.85 -10.67 -37.54
CA ARG A 406 -22.26 -9.32 -37.49
C ARG A 406 -20.73 -9.30 -37.56
N TYR A 407 -20.07 -10.21 -36.85
CA TYR A 407 -18.62 -10.32 -36.77
C TYR A 407 -18.07 -11.52 -37.54
N GLN A 408 -18.78 -12.01 -38.53
CA GLN A 408 -18.49 -13.23 -39.31
C GLN A 408 -17.03 -13.37 -39.73
N PRO A 409 -16.30 -12.34 -40.22
CA PRO A 409 -14.89 -12.47 -40.59
C PRO A 409 -13.94 -12.75 -39.42
N LEU A 410 -14.36 -12.41 -38.21
CA LEU A 410 -13.54 -12.51 -37.01
C LEU A 410 -13.82 -13.76 -36.18
N VAL A 411 -14.97 -14.41 -36.38
CA VAL A 411 -15.43 -15.54 -35.57
C VAL A 411 -14.41 -16.67 -35.52
N SER A 412 -13.83 -17.04 -36.66
CA SER A 412 -12.83 -18.12 -36.73
C SER A 412 -11.56 -17.81 -35.91
N HIS A 413 -11.15 -16.55 -35.87
CA HIS A 413 -9.98 -16.13 -35.08
C HIS A 413 -10.27 -16.12 -33.57
N LEU A 414 -11.47 -15.72 -33.16
CA LEU A 414 -11.91 -15.80 -31.77
C LEU A 414 -12.00 -17.25 -31.28
N GLU A 415 -12.49 -18.16 -32.15
CA GLU A 415 -12.52 -19.59 -31.86
C GLU A 415 -11.10 -20.19 -31.73
N GLU A 416 -10.14 -19.74 -32.55
CA GLU A 416 -8.74 -20.18 -32.43
C GLU A 416 -8.08 -19.62 -31.16
N LEU A 417 -8.33 -18.35 -30.78
CA LEU A 417 -7.92 -17.79 -29.50
C LEU A 417 -8.47 -18.61 -28.32
N HIS A 418 -9.73 -19.01 -28.38
CA HIS A 418 -10.33 -19.85 -27.33
C HIS A 418 -9.71 -21.25 -27.24
N LYS A 419 -9.43 -21.88 -28.41
CA LYS A 419 -8.73 -23.18 -28.41
C LYS A 419 -7.32 -23.07 -27.83
N MET A 420 -6.56 -22.03 -28.21
CA MET A 420 -5.26 -21.74 -27.67
C MET A 420 -5.32 -21.51 -26.14
N TYR A 421 -6.28 -20.73 -25.65
CA TYR A 421 -6.49 -20.48 -24.24
C TYR A 421 -6.67 -21.78 -23.44
N LYS A 422 -7.47 -22.74 -23.94
CA LYS A 422 -7.67 -24.02 -23.25
C LYS A 422 -6.36 -24.77 -23.02
N VAL A 423 -5.48 -24.76 -24.02
CA VAL A 423 -4.16 -25.39 -23.92
C VAL A 423 -3.23 -24.61 -22.97
N LEU A 424 -3.30 -23.27 -23.00
CA LEU A 424 -2.53 -22.42 -22.09
C LEU A 424 -2.96 -22.61 -20.63
N LYS A 425 -4.27 -22.76 -20.39
CA LYS A 425 -4.82 -23.05 -19.06
C LYS A 425 -4.28 -24.37 -18.51
N GLU A 426 -4.28 -25.43 -19.32
CA GLU A 426 -3.70 -26.71 -18.91
C GLU A 426 -2.20 -26.57 -18.58
N ALA A 427 -1.45 -25.83 -19.41
CA ALA A 427 -0.03 -25.58 -19.16
C ALA A 427 0.21 -24.76 -17.89
N ARG A 428 -0.67 -23.78 -17.58
CA ARG A 428 -0.68 -22.99 -16.34
C ARG A 428 -0.90 -23.87 -15.12
N ASP A 429 -1.88 -24.78 -15.17
CA ASP A 429 -2.20 -25.72 -14.10
C ASP A 429 -1.04 -26.68 -13.84
N GLN A 430 -0.41 -27.20 -14.91
CA GLN A 430 0.76 -28.08 -14.81
C GLN A 430 2.00 -27.36 -14.26
N ARG A 431 2.18 -26.07 -14.54
CA ARG A 431 3.26 -25.24 -14.00
C ARG A 431 3.08 -24.99 -12.50
N GLY A 432 1.87 -25.13 -11.98
CA GLY A 432 1.54 -24.89 -10.57
C GLY A 432 1.32 -23.41 -10.25
N ALA A 433 0.79 -22.63 -11.17
CA ALA A 433 0.31 -21.29 -10.89
C ALA A 433 -0.83 -21.37 -9.85
N ILE A 434 -0.83 -20.44 -8.91
CA ILE A 434 -1.83 -20.42 -7.84
C ILE A 434 -3.01 -19.60 -8.36
N GLU A 435 -4.16 -20.24 -8.49
CA GLU A 435 -5.41 -19.57 -8.88
C GLU A 435 -6.19 -19.17 -7.62
N PHE A 436 -6.54 -17.89 -7.55
CA PHE A 436 -7.40 -17.34 -6.50
C PHE A 436 -8.71 -16.89 -7.11
N GLU A 437 -9.81 -17.46 -6.62
CA GLU A 437 -11.15 -16.99 -6.93
C GLU A 437 -11.51 -15.87 -5.96
N THR A 438 -11.12 -14.64 -6.28
CA THR A 438 -11.57 -13.45 -5.54
C THR A 438 -12.79 -12.86 -6.24
N VAL A 439 -13.83 -12.59 -5.47
CA VAL A 439 -15.01 -11.90 -5.99
C VAL A 439 -14.72 -10.38 -5.97
N GLU A 440 -14.62 -9.79 -7.14
CA GLU A 440 -14.59 -8.33 -7.31
C GLU A 440 -16.03 -7.82 -7.40
N THR A 441 -16.30 -6.63 -6.90
CA THR A 441 -17.62 -6.01 -6.95
C THR A 441 -17.61 -4.73 -7.78
N LYS A 442 -18.64 -4.54 -8.60
CA LYS A 442 -18.90 -3.31 -9.34
C LYS A 442 -20.05 -2.56 -8.68
N PHE A 443 -19.91 -1.24 -8.54
CA PHE A 443 -20.97 -0.36 -8.09
C PHE A 443 -21.80 0.10 -9.29
N ILE A 444 -23.11 -0.03 -9.22
CA ILE A 444 -24.05 0.54 -10.19
C ILE A 444 -24.63 1.81 -9.57
N PHE A 445 -24.51 2.92 -10.28
CA PHE A 445 -24.95 4.22 -9.82
C PHE A 445 -26.26 4.63 -10.52
N ASN A 446 -27.17 5.22 -9.75
CA ASN A 446 -28.37 5.86 -10.29
C ASN A 446 -28.06 7.25 -10.89
N ALA A 447 -29.09 7.95 -11.35
CA ALA A 447 -28.97 9.29 -11.97
C ALA A 447 -28.45 10.36 -10.98
N GLU A 448 -28.67 10.18 -9.69
CA GLU A 448 -28.20 11.06 -8.60
C GLU A 448 -26.76 10.71 -8.15
N ARG A 449 -26.07 9.78 -8.82
CA ARG A 449 -24.74 9.25 -8.47
C ARG A 449 -24.68 8.56 -7.10
N LYS A 450 -25.79 8.01 -6.62
CA LYS A 450 -25.83 7.12 -5.46
C LYS A 450 -25.79 5.67 -5.93
N ILE A 451 -25.27 4.79 -5.09
CA ILE A 451 -25.27 3.35 -5.39
C ILE A 451 -26.71 2.86 -5.47
N GLU A 452 -27.09 2.29 -6.61
CA GLU A 452 -28.33 1.57 -6.83
C GLU A 452 -28.19 0.09 -6.46
N SER A 453 -27.10 -0.54 -6.88
CA SER A 453 -26.75 -1.92 -6.53
C SER A 453 -25.24 -2.16 -6.51
N ILE A 454 -24.84 -3.22 -5.80
CA ILE A 454 -23.47 -3.74 -5.76
C ILE A 454 -23.51 -5.15 -6.36
N GLU A 455 -22.84 -5.32 -7.50
CA GLU A 455 -22.91 -6.57 -8.26
C GLU A 455 -21.53 -7.24 -8.32
N PRO A 456 -21.44 -8.59 -8.20
CA PRO A 456 -20.20 -9.29 -8.41
C PRO A 456 -19.78 -9.25 -9.88
N VAL A 457 -18.52 -9.02 -10.16
CA VAL A 457 -17.94 -9.11 -11.50
C VAL A 457 -17.72 -10.57 -11.84
N ILE A 458 -18.47 -11.06 -12.85
CA ILE A 458 -18.35 -12.44 -13.33
C ILE A 458 -17.29 -12.47 -14.43
N ARG A 459 -16.15 -13.15 -14.16
CA ARG A 459 -15.09 -13.36 -15.15
C ARG A 459 -15.43 -14.56 -16.04
N ASN A 460 -15.68 -14.29 -17.32
CA ASN A 460 -15.92 -15.33 -18.35
C ASN A 460 -14.63 -15.73 -19.08
N ASP A 461 -14.73 -16.69 -20.02
CA ASP A 461 -13.59 -17.18 -20.79
C ASP A 461 -12.91 -16.07 -21.62
N ALA A 462 -13.65 -15.05 -22.08
CA ALA A 462 -13.06 -13.93 -22.82
C ALA A 462 -12.04 -13.13 -21.99
N HIS A 463 -12.34 -12.87 -20.69
CA HIS A 463 -11.38 -12.26 -19.78
C HIS A 463 -10.09 -13.11 -19.64
N LYS A 464 -10.26 -14.42 -19.51
CA LYS A 464 -9.15 -15.36 -19.31
C LYS A 464 -8.31 -15.53 -20.60
N ILE A 465 -8.91 -15.43 -21.78
CA ILE A 465 -8.19 -15.42 -23.08
C ILE A 465 -7.22 -14.23 -23.09
N ILE A 466 -7.70 -13.03 -22.82
CA ILE A 466 -6.86 -11.82 -22.82
C ILE A 466 -5.79 -11.91 -21.74
N GLU A 467 -6.14 -12.34 -20.51
CA GLU A 467 -5.17 -12.54 -19.44
C GLU A 467 -4.01 -13.44 -19.85
N GLU A 468 -4.27 -14.61 -20.47
CA GLU A 468 -3.20 -15.51 -20.90
C GLU A 468 -2.36 -14.95 -22.06
N CYS A 469 -2.98 -14.23 -23.01
CA CYS A 469 -2.25 -13.51 -24.06
C CYS A 469 -1.28 -12.47 -23.46
N MET A 470 -1.75 -11.70 -22.48
CA MET A 470 -0.95 -10.67 -21.78
C MET A 470 0.17 -11.30 -20.94
N ILE A 471 -0.11 -12.39 -20.22
CA ILE A 471 0.91 -13.12 -19.46
C ILE A 471 2.04 -13.62 -20.38
N LEU A 472 1.71 -14.18 -21.55
CA LEU A 472 2.71 -14.66 -22.51
C LEU A 472 3.56 -13.50 -23.05
N ALA A 473 2.96 -12.38 -23.44
CA ALA A 473 3.68 -11.21 -23.94
C ALA A 473 4.61 -10.63 -22.86
N ASN A 474 4.15 -10.58 -21.61
CA ASN A 474 4.96 -10.16 -20.46
C ASN A 474 6.16 -11.11 -20.20
N ILE A 475 5.98 -12.43 -20.33
CA ILE A 475 7.07 -13.41 -20.21
C ILE A 475 8.07 -13.26 -21.38
N ALA A 476 7.58 -13.07 -22.60
CA ALA A 476 8.43 -12.88 -23.78
C ALA A 476 9.29 -11.63 -23.65
N SER A 477 8.68 -10.51 -23.24
CA SER A 477 9.36 -9.23 -23.04
C SER A 477 10.39 -9.28 -21.92
N ALA A 478 10.05 -9.87 -20.77
CA ALA A 478 11.00 -10.10 -19.67
C ALA A 478 12.19 -10.98 -20.11
N SER A 479 11.90 -12.01 -20.94
CA SER A 479 12.93 -12.90 -21.45
C SER A 479 13.89 -12.22 -22.43
N LEU A 480 13.40 -11.26 -23.22
CA LEU A 480 14.20 -10.48 -24.16
C LEU A 480 15.22 -9.61 -23.42
N VAL A 481 14.76 -8.79 -22.46
CA VAL A 481 15.63 -7.86 -21.72
C VAL A 481 16.63 -8.60 -20.83
N GLU A 482 16.21 -9.70 -20.17
CA GLU A 482 17.12 -10.52 -19.37
C GLU A 482 18.21 -11.16 -20.22
N LYS A 483 17.87 -11.73 -21.39
CA LYS A 483 18.82 -12.33 -22.32
C LYS A 483 19.81 -11.30 -22.89
N ALA A 484 19.33 -10.08 -23.15
CA ALA A 484 20.15 -8.97 -23.61
C ALA A 484 20.98 -8.33 -22.49
N LYS A 485 20.70 -8.64 -21.22
CA LYS A 485 21.22 -7.96 -20.02
C LYS A 485 20.96 -6.45 -20.05
N GLU A 486 19.82 -6.07 -20.57
CA GLU A 486 19.38 -4.68 -20.60
C GLU A 486 18.69 -4.35 -19.26
N PRO A 487 19.06 -3.26 -18.55
CA PRO A 487 18.37 -2.83 -17.35
C PRO A 487 16.88 -2.60 -17.61
N ALA A 488 16.03 -3.22 -16.80
CA ALA A 488 14.58 -3.13 -16.92
C ALA A 488 13.91 -3.43 -15.58
N LEU A 489 12.65 -3.05 -15.43
CA LEU A 489 11.84 -3.41 -14.26
C LEU A 489 11.18 -4.77 -14.46
N TYR A 490 11.38 -5.64 -13.48
CA TYR A 490 10.64 -6.89 -13.34
C TYR A 490 9.49 -6.73 -12.35
N ARG A 491 8.39 -7.43 -12.59
CA ARG A 491 7.32 -7.60 -11.61
C ARG A 491 7.62 -8.85 -10.80
N ILE A 492 8.22 -8.67 -9.65
CA ILE A 492 8.63 -9.76 -8.79
C ILE A 492 7.57 -10.07 -7.72
N HIS A 493 7.44 -11.35 -7.41
CA HIS A 493 6.64 -11.84 -6.29
C HIS A 493 7.47 -12.89 -5.56
N GLU A 494 8.09 -12.47 -4.47
CA GLU A 494 8.95 -13.34 -3.69
C GLU A 494 8.17 -14.42 -2.92
N SER A 495 8.87 -15.47 -2.51
CA SER A 495 8.33 -16.52 -1.65
C SER A 495 7.85 -15.97 -0.29
N PRO A 496 6.89 -16.65 0.36
CA PRO A 496 6.40 -16.26 1.68
C PRO A 496 7.49 -16.17 2.73
N GLY A 497 7.40 -15.17 3.61
CA GLY A 497 8.34 -15.04 4.73
C GLY A 497 8.14 -16.14 5.79
N GLU A 498 9.22 -16.57 6.43
CA GLU A 498 9.27 -17.71 7.36
C GLU A 498 8.20 -17.64 8.45
N LEU A 499 8.02 -16.48 9.09
CA LEU A 499 7.03 -16.31 10.17
C LEU A 499 5.59 -16.48 9.69
N ARG A 500 5.26 -15.93 8.51
CA ARG A 500 3.92 -16.06 7.91
C ARG A 500 3.66 -17.50 7.46
N LEU A 501 4.66 -18.13 6.86
CA LEU A 501 4.62 -19.51 6.45
C LEU A 501 4.37 -20.44 7.64
N GLN A 502 5.10 -20.26 8.75
CA GLN A 502 4.90 -21.05 9.95
C GLN A 502 3.49 -20.85 10.55
N GLY A 503 3.02 -19.60 10.59
CA GLY A 503 1.65 -19.31 11.05
C GLY A 503 0.58 -19.98 10.19
N PHE A 504 0.78 -20.02 8.87
CA PHE A 504 -0.12 -20.71 7.95
C PHE A 504 -0.09 -22.24 8.14
N ARG A 505 1.06 -22.84 8.37
CA ARG A 505 1.19 -24.27 8.67
C ARG A 505 0.55 -24.65 9.99
N ASP A 506 0.75 -23.84 11.02
CA ASP A 506 0.11 -24.07 12.32
C ASP A 506 -1.42 -24.04 12.17
N PHE A 507 -1.95 -23.11 11.34
CA PHE A 507 -3.37 -23.04 11.00
C PHE A 507 -3.86 -24.29 10.22
N LEU A 508 -3.15 -24.71 9.17
CA LEU A 508 -3.49 -25.90 8.39
C LEU A 508 -3.52 -27.19 9.25
N SER A 509 -2.57 -27.30 10.18
CA SER A 509 -2.50 -28.44 11.11
C SER A 509 -3.75 -28.55 12.00
N GLU A 510 -4.39 -27.43 12.37
CA GLU A 510 -5.67 -27.43 13.10
C GLU A 510 -6.83 -28.03 12.26
N LEU A 511 -6.74 -27.88 10.93
CA LEU A 511 -7.72 -28.41 9.97
C LEU A 511 -7.38 -29.82 9.46
N GLY A 512 -6.28 -30.42 9.95
CA GLY A 512 -5.80 -31.72 9.51
C GLY A 512 -5.21 -31.71 8.10
N LEU A 513 -4.73 -30.54 7.63
CA LEU A 513 -4.08 -30.33 6.35
C LEU A 513 -2.59 -30.07 6.53
N GLU A 514 -1.82 -30.33 5.47
CA GLU A 514 -0.37 -30.10 5.46
C GLU A 514 0.06 -29.41 4.17
N LEU A 515 0.85 -28.35 4.30
CA LEU A 515 1.56 -27.73 3.18
C LEU A 515 2.91 -28.43 3.03
N LYS A 516 3.13 -29.08 1.89
CA LYS A 516 4.40 -29.73 1.52
C LYS A 516 5.54 -28.71 1.33
N GLY A 517 6.73 -29.19 0.96
CA GLY A 517 7.86 -28.33 0.58
C GLY A 517 8.77 -27.86 1.73
N GLY A 518 8.62 -28.37 2.95
CA GLY A 518 9.53 -28.05 4.07
C GLY A 518 9.63 -26.55 4.38
N LEU A 519 10.84 -26.02 4.57
CA LEU A 519 11.06 -24.60 4.89
C LEU A 519 10.85 -23.66 3.68
N GLU A 520 10.96 -24.19 2.47
CA GLU A 520 10.84 -23.43 1.21
C GLU A 520 9.84 -24.10 0.27
N PRO A 521 8.53 -23.99 0.55
CA PRO A 521 7.51 -24.56 -0.33
C PRO A 521 7.51 -23.87 -1.70
N SER A 522 7.38 -24.69 -2.73
CA SER A 522 7.28 -24.21 -4.11
C SER A 522 5.86 -23.72 -4.46
N PRO A 523 5.68 -22.96 -5.54
CA PRO A 523 4.34 -22.62 -6.03
C PRO A 523 3.45 -23.85 -6.26
N THR A 524 4.02 -24.95 -6.73
CA THR A 524 3.32 -26.24 -6.96
C THR A 524 2.75 -26.81 -5.65
N ASP A 525 3.48 -26.67 -4.52
CA ASP A 525 2.97 -27.15 -3.23
C ASP A 525 1.73 -26.38 -2.78
N TYR A 526 1.69 -25.06 -3.09
CA TYR A 526 0.52 -24.22 -2.85
C TYR A 526 -0.64 -24.55 -3.80
N ALA A 527 -0.37 -24.77 -5.08
CA ALA A 527 -1.38 -25.19 -6.05
C ALA A 527 -1.97 -26.58 -5.71
N ASP A 528 -1.14 -27.51 -5.22
CA ASP A 528 -1.59 -28.82 -4.72
C ASP A 528 -2.51 -28.67 -3.52
N LEU A 529 -2.19 -27.79 -2.58
CA LEU A 529 -3.04 -27.48 -1.45
C LEU A 529 -4.37 -26.86 -1.93
N ALA A 530 -4.35 -25.89 -2.85
CA ALA A 530 -5.53 -25.26 -3.42
C ALA A 530 -6.48 -26.32 -4.05
N ARG A 531 -5.92 -27.29 -4.77
CA ARG A 531 -6.68 -28.42 -5.33
C ARG A 531 -7.27 -29.34 -4.25
N GLN A 532 -6.53 -29.61 -3.16
CA GLN A 532 -7.02 -30.43 -2.03
C GLN A 532 -8.19 -29.79 -1.29
N ILE A 533 -8.23 -28.47 -1.23
CA ILE A 533 -9.30 -27.76 -0.51
C ILE A 533 -10.52 -27.46 -1.37
N SER A 534 -10.45 -27.68 -2.68
CA SER A 534 -11.56 -27.45 -3.61
C SER A 534 -12.80 -28.25 -3.20
N GLY A 535 -13.95 -27.56 -3.14
CA GLY A 535 -15.23 -28.14 -2.73
C GLY A 535 -15.39 -28.40 -1.23
N ARG A 536 -14.43 -28.04 -0.38
CA ARG A 536 -14.58 -28.11 1.09
C ARG A 536 -15.40 -26.90 1.58
N GLN A 537 -16.13 -27.10 2.67
CA GLN A 537 -16.90 -26.02 3.32
C GLN A 537 -16.02 -24.87 3.86
N ASP A 538 -14.74 -25.14 4.12
CA ASP A 538 -13.75 -24.20 4.63
C ASP A 538 -12.76 -23.73 3.56
N GLN A 539 -13.07 -23.95 2.26
CA GLN A 539 -12.23 -23.57 1.13
C GLN A 539 -11.88 -22.08 1.14
N GLU A 540 -12.87 -21.19 1.24
CA GLU A 540 -12.69 -19.74 1.23
C GLU A 540 -11.83 -19.26 2.39
N LEU A 541 -12.03 -19.85 3.56
CA LEU A 541 -11.21 -19.62 4.74
C LEU A 541 -9.73 -19.93 4.47
N ILE A 542 -9.46 -21.13 3.92
CA ILE A 542 -8.07 -21.57 3.68
C ILE A 542 -7.43 -20.72 2.58
N GLN A 543 -8.16 -20.37 1.53
CA GLN A 543 -7.69 -19.46 0.48
C GLN A 543 -7.34 -18.08 1.05
N THR A 544 -8.17 -17.53 1.92
CA THR A 544 -7.87 -16.24 2.60
C THR A 544 -6.59 -16.32 3.43
N MET A 545 -6.39 -17.39 4.19
CA MET A 545 -5.18 -17.57 5.00
C MET A 545 -3.95 -17.82 4.14
N LEU A 546 -4.11 -18.51 3.01
CA LEU A 546 -3.07 -18.74 2.02
C LEU A 546 -2.61 -17.39 1.42
N LEU A 547 -3.54 -16.55 0.96
CA LEU A 547 -3.25 -15.19 0.48
C LEU A 547 -2.51 -14.34 1.52
N ARG A 548 -2.97 -14.35 2.78
CA ARG A 548 -2.33 -13.61 3.88
C ARG A 548 -0.92 -14.10 4.20
N SER A 549 -0.58 -15.34 3.85
CA SER A 549 0.77 -15.88 4.04
C SER A 549 1.78 -15.35 3.02
N MET A 550 1.32 -14.87 1.85
CA MET A 550 2.15 -14.39 0.75
C MET A 550 2.69 -12.99 0.97
N LYS A 551 3.75 -12.65 0.26
CA LYS A 551 4.21 -11.28 0.08
C LYS A 551 3.37 -10.59 -1.01
N GLN A 552 3.46 -9.28 -1.08
CA GLN A 552 2.90 -8.50 -2.17
C GLN A 552 3.89 -8.46 -3.34
N ALA A 553 3.40 -8.49 -4.58
CA ALA A 553 4.25 -8.27 -5.75
C ALA A 553 4.70 -6.80 -5.82
N VAL A 554 5.93 -6.57 -6.28
CA VAL A 554 6.53 -5.23 -6.41
C VAL A 554 7.32 -5.12 -7.71
N TYR A 555 7.69 -3.91 -8.10
CA TYR A 555 8.63 -3.67 -9.19
C TYR A 555 10.05 -3.62 -8.65
N ASN A 556 10.99 -4.26 -9.34
CA ASN A 556 12.38 -4.30 -8.94
C ASN A 556 13.28 -4.46 -10.18
N ALA A 557 14.48 -3.89 -10.13
CA ALA A 557 15.49 -4.06 -11.18
C ALA A 557 16.07 -5.48 -11.21
N ASP A 558 16.12 -6.15 -10.06
CA ASP A 558 16.56 -7.55 -9.93
C ASP A 558 15.42 -8.53 -10.13
N ASN A 559 15.64 -9.51 -10.99
CA ASN A 559 14.65 -10.56 -11.25
C ASN A 559 14.66 -11.63 -10.15
N ALA A 560 13.68 -11.61 -9.25
CA ALA A 560 13.44 -12.65 -8.25
C ALA A 560 12.35 -13.68 -8.67
N GLY A 561 11.84 -13.61 -9.90
CA GLY A 561 10.73 -14.42 -10.37
C GLY A 561 9.37 -13.99 -9.81
N HIS A 562 8.31 -14.72 -10.17
CA HIS A 562 6.96 -14.44 -9.73
C HIS A 562 6.32 -15.69 -9.10
N PHE A 563 6.35 -15.78 -7.78
CA PHE A 563 5.92 -16.96 -7.02
C PHE A 563 4.47 -17.36 -7.33
N GLY A 564 3.52 -16.42 -7.24
CA GLY A 564 2.10 -16.71 -7.47
C GLY A 564 1.78 -17.24 -8.87
N LEU A 565 2.48 -16.76 -9.90
CA LEU A 565 2.34 -17.24 -11.29
C LEU A 565 3.23 -18.45 -11.62
N ALA A 566 4.07 -18.89 -10.69
CA ALA A 566 5.09 -19.93 -10.90
C ALA A 566 6.01 -19.63 -12.10
N LEU A 567 6.42 -18.37 -12.26
CA LEU A 567 7.25 -17.89 -13.38
C LEU A 567 8.65 -17.53 -12.89
N LYS A 568 9.66 -17.89 -13.68
CA LYS A 568 11.06 -17.56 -13.40
C LYS A 568 11.40 -16.10 -13.71
N ARG A 569 10.64 -15.46 -14.58
CA ARG A 569 10.77 -14.07 -14.99
C ARG A 569 9.43 -13.53 -15.43
N TYR A 570 9.16 -12.30 -15.05
CA TYR A 570 7.92 -11.62 -15.41
C TYR A 570 8.13 -10.11 -15.36
N ALA A 571 7.65 -9.40 -16.36
CA ALA A 571 7.69 -7.95 -16.43
C ALA A 571 6.40 -7.45 -17.06
N HIS A 572 5.96 -6.28 -16.73
CA HIS A 572 4.77 -5.68 -17.30
C HIS A 572 5.12 -4.96 -18.61
N PHE A 573 4.47 -5.36 -19.71
CA PHE A 573 4.67 -4.83 -21.05
C PHE A 573 3.38 -4.32 -21.68
N THR A 574 2.23 -4.83 -21.23
CA THR A 574 0.97 -4.83 -21.99
C THR A 574 0.04 -3.65 -21.71
N SER A 575 0.41 -2.70 -20.83
CA SER A 575 -0.46 -1.56 -20.51
C SER A 575 0.29 -0.23 -20.31
N PRO A 576 1.03 0.28 -21.31
CA PRO A 576 1.83 1.51 -21.17
C PRO A 576 1.00 2.80 -21.13
N ILE A 577 -0.28 2.79 -21.49
CA ILE A 577 -1.18 3.96 -21.34
C ILE A 577 -1.42 4.24 -19.86
N ARG A 578 -1.52 3.18 -19.03
CA ARG A 578 -1.95 3.27 -17.65
C ARG A 578 -0.91 2.81 -16.61
N ARG A 579 0.27 2.31 -17.03
CA ARG A 579 1.35 1.90 -16.12
C ARG A 579 2.71 2.35 -16.64
N TYR A 580 3.43 3.13 -15.83
CA TYR A 580 4.75 3.64 -16.20
C TYR A 580 5.84 2.56 -16.36
N PRO A 581 5.87 1.45 -15.57
CA PRO A 581 6.82 0.36 -15.79
C PRO A 581 6.74 -0.26 -17.19
N ASP A 582 5.54 -0.37 -17.76
CA ASP A 582 5.32 -0.87 -19.12
C ASP A 582 5.95 0.07 -20.17
N LEU A 583 5.79 1.38 -19.98
CA LEU A 583 6.41 2.41 -20.82
C LEU A 583 7.94 2.31 -20.78
N LEU A 584 8.53 2.13 -19.59
CA LEU A 584 9.97 1.91 -19.42
C LEU A 584 10.44 0.66 -20.18
N LEU A 585 9.69 -0.43 -20.07
CA LEU A 585 10.02 -1.68 -20.77
C LEU A 585 9.92 -1.53 -22.30
N HIS A 586 8.92 -0.80 -22.81
CA HIS A 586 8.83 -0.45 -24.23
C HIS A 586 10.06 0.28 -24.74
N ARG A 587 10.54 1.26 -23.99
CA ARG A 587 11.73 2.05 -24.29
C ARG A 587 13.00 1.17 -24.37
N ALA A 588 13.16 0.28 -23.38
CA ALA A 588 14.27 -0.67 -23.34
C ALA A 588 14.23 -1.64 -24.55
N ILE A 589 13.06 -2.17 -24.89
CA ILE A 589 12.87 -3.07 -26.03
C ILE A 589 13.17 -2.35 -27.36
N LYS A 590 12.67 -1.12 -27.56
CA LYS A 590 12.97 -0.33 -28.77
C LYS A 590 14.45 -0.02 -28.91
N TYR A 591 15.13 0.27 -27.80
CA TYR A 591 16.58 0.43 -27.81
C TYR A 591 17.28 -0.84 -28.29
N LEU A 592 16.85 -2.02 -27.81
CA LEU A 592 17.40 -3.30 -28.24
C LEU A 592 17.12 -3.58 -29.72
N ILE A 593 15.92 -3.31 -30.22
CA ILE A 593 15.56 -3.45 -31.65
C ILE A 593 16.49 -2.59 -32.53
N ALA A 594 16.62 -1.32 -32.19
CA ALA A 594 17.47 -0.41 -32.96
C ALA A 594 18.95 -0.80 -32.91
N LYS A 595 19.43 -1.34 -31.80
CA LYS A 595 20.79 -1.87 -31.65
C LYS A 595 21.03 -3.10 -32.50
N GLU A 596 20.08 -4.05 -32.52
CA GLU A 596 20.15 -5.27 -33.34
C GLU A 596 20.15 -4.95 -34.84
N GLU A 597 19.40 -3.95 -35.26
CA GLU A 597 19.34 -3.48 -36.64
C GLU A 597 20.50 -2.54 -37.03
N GLY A 598 21.40 -2.25 -36.08
CA GLY A 598 22.55 -1.38 -36.33
C GLY A 598 22.19 0.10 -36.57
N ARG A 599 20.97 0.48 -36.24
CA ARG A 599 20.43 1.85 -36.45
C ARG A 599 20.86 2.85 -35.38
N ASN A 600 21.39 2.40 -34.26
CA ASN A 600 21.67 3.28 -33.13
C ASN A 600 22.96 2.91 -32.38
N GLN A 601 23.76 3.93 -32.06
CA GLN A 601 24.92 3.86 -31.15
C GLN A 601 24.75 4.74 -29.91
N ASP A 602 23.68 5.54 -29.87
CA ASP A 602 23.39 6.45 -28.78
C ASP A 602 22.48 5.82 -27.72
N ARG A 603 22.32 6.51 -26.58
CA ARG A 603 21.49 6.11 -25.46
C ARG A 603 19.98 6.12 -25.80
N TRP A 604 19.57 6.84 -26.82
CA TRP A 604 18.17 7.01 -27.23
C TRP A 604 17.94 6.74 -28.72
N THR A 605 16.71 6.42 -29.11
CA THR A 605 16.32 6.21 -30.51
C THR A 605 15.30 7.25 -30.97
N PRO A 606 15.24 7.58 -32.29
CA PRO A 606 14.24 8.53 -32.81
C PRO A 606 12.78 8.10 -32.54
N THR A 607 12.52 6.81 -32.36
CA THR A 607 11.17 6.26 -32.11
C THR A 607 10.81 6.13 -30.63
N GLY A 608 11.70 6.57 -29.70
CA GLY A 608 11.43 6.60 -28.26
C GLY A 608 12.06 5.46 -27.47
N GLY A 609 12.98 4.70 -28.08
CA GLY A 609 13.78 3.76 -27.32
C GLY A 609 14.82 4.47 -26.44
N TYR A 610 15.14 3.90 -25.29
CA TYR A 610 16.09 4.47 -24.34
C TYR A 610 16.80 3.41 -23.52
N HIS A 611 18.10 3.62 -23.28
CA HIS A 611 18.93 2.79 -22.41
C HIS A 611 19.07 3.43 -21.04
N TYR A 612 18.55 2.78 -20.04
CA TYR A 612 18.63 3.19 -18.63
C TYR A 612 19.85 2.58 -17.93
N SER A 613 20.31 3.19 -16.85
CA SER A 613 21.23 2.55 -15.91
C SER A 613 20.48 1.65 -14.94
N PHE A 614 21.22 0.80 -14.22
CA PHE A 614 20.63 -0.03 -13.17
C PHE A 614 20.11 0.84 -12.00
N ASP A 615 20.85 1.89 -11.65
CA ASP A 615 20.44 2.83 -10.59
C ASP A 615 19.14 3.57 -10.96
N ASP A 616 18.95 3.92 -12.26
CA ASP A 616 17.69 4.47 -12.75
C ASP A 616 16.52 3.48 -12.50
N MET A 617 16.75 2.19 -12.77
CA MET A 617 15.72 1.16 -12.58
C MET A 617 15.38 0.90 -11.11
N ASP A 618 16.36 0.96 -10.20
CA ASP A 618 16.10 0.86 -8.77
C ASP A 618 15.19 2.00 -8.30
N PHE A 619 15.52 3.24 -8.67
CA PHE A 619 14.68 4.41 -8.37
C PHE A 619 13.26 4.27 -8.91
N TYR A 620 13.11 3.89 -10.19
CA TYR A 620 11.79 3.71 -10.81
C TYR A 620 11.02 2.54 -10.20
N GLY A 621 11.69 1.48 -9.77
CA GLY A 621 11.08 0.33 -9.10
C GLY A 621 10.41 0.71 -7.78
N GLU A 622 11.11 1.49 -6.96
CA GLU A 622 10.59 2.02 -5.69
C GLU A 622 9.41 2.99 -5.93
N GLN A 623 9.59 3.94 -6.86
CA GLN A 623 8.59 4.94 -7.20
C GLN A 623 7.30 4.29 -7.73
N CYS A 624 7.40 3.38 -8.70
CA CYS A 624 6.24 2.71 -9.29
C CYS A 624 5.51 1.81 -8.26
N SER A 625 6.26 1.14 -7.38
CA SER A 625 5.64 0.33 -6.32
C SER A 625 4.96 1.21 -5.26
N MET A 626 5.47 2.41 -4.99
CA MET A 626 4.85 3.38 -4.10
C MET A 626 3.56 3.96 -4.70
N THR A 627 3.59 4.38 -5.98
CA THR A 627 2.42 4.96 -6.66
C THR A 627 1.30 3.94 -6.84
N GLU A 628 1.62 2.66 -7.13
CA GLU A 628 0.64 1.58 -7.18
C GLU A 628 -0.07 1.40 -5.84
N ARG A 629 0.66 1.32 -4.72
CA ARG A 629 0.06 1.22 -3.38
C ARG A 629 -0.79 2.45 -3.04
N ARG A 630 -0.33 3.64 -3.40
CA ARG A 630 -1.09 4.89 -3.25
C ARG A 630 -2.44 4.83 -3.96
N ALA A 631 -2.44 4.34 -5.19
CA ALA A 631 -3.65 4.16 -5.99
C ALA A 631 -4.61 3.13 -5.36
N ASP A 632 -4.09 1.98 -4.94
CA ASP A 632 -4.86 0.93 -4.26
C ASP A 632 -5.49 1.41 -2.95
N ASP A 633 -4.74 2.16 -2.15
CA ASP A 633 -5.24 2.70 -0.88
C ASP A 633 -6.34 3.75 -1.13
N ALA A 634 -6.16 4.63 -2.11
CA ALA A 634 -7.14 5.65 -2.47
C ALA A 634 -8.45 5.07 -3.02
N THR A 635 -8.36 4.10 -3.93
CA THR A 635 -9.55 3.45 -4.49
C THR A 635 -10.31 2.64 -3.45
N ARG A 636 -9.60 1.99 -2.53
CA ARG A 636 -10.20 1.28 -1.39
C ARG A 636 -10.93 2.24 -0.45
N ASP A 637 -10.31 3.37 -0.15
CA ASP A 637 -10.90 4.39 0.72
C ASP A 637 -12.24 4.92 0.19
N VAL A 638 -12.32 5.15 -1.14
CA VAL A 638 -13.56 5.54 -1.80
C VAL A 638 -14.60 4.43 -1.80
N ALA A 639 -14.17 3.20 -2.11
CA ALA A 639 -15.06 2.05 -2.11
C ALA A 639 -15.65 1.77 -0.71
N ASP A 640 -14.84 1.88 0.34
CA ASP A 640 -15.28 1.68 1.72
C ASP A 640 -16.26 2.79 2.17
N TRP A 641 -16.01 4.05 1.76
CA TRP A 641 -16.94 5.14 2.02
C TRP A 641 -18.29 4.94 1.32
N LEU A 642 -18.27 4.60 0.03
CA LEU A 642 -19.47 4.32 -0.75
C LEU A 642 -20.27 3.14 -0.18
N LYS A 643 -19.61 2.09 0.25
CA LYS A 643 -20.25 0.96 0.96
C LYS A 643 -20.93 1.41 2.26
N CYS A 644 -20.28 2.29 3.02
CA CYS A 644 -20.88 2.86 4.22
C CYS A 644 -22.09 3.75 3.88
N GLU A 645 -22.01 4.61 2.86
CA GLU A 645 -23.14 5.41 2.41
C GLU A 645 -24.35 4.52 2.06
N TYR A 646 -24.14 3.51 1.26
CA TYR A 646 -25.18 2.54 0.88
C TYR A 646 -25.79 1.85 2.10
N MET A 647 -24.97 1.45 3.07
CA MET A 647 -25.44 0.75 4.26
C MET A 647 -26.19 1.64 5.27
N GLN A 648 -26.17 2.98 5.13
CA GLN A 648 -26.97 3.85 5.99
C GLN A 648 -28.48 3.61 5.84
N ASP A 649 -28.93 3.34 4.64
CA ASP A 649 -30.33 3.05 4.34
C ASP A 649 -30.77 1.68 4.86
N HIS A 650 -29.81 0.79 5.18
CA HIS A 650 -30.02 -0.57 5.70
C HIS A 650 -29.91 -0.68 7.23
N VAL A 651 -29.80 0.43 7.95
CA VAL A 651 -29.73 0.40 9.42
C VAL A 651 -31.01 -0.16 10.02
N GLY A 652 -30.87 -1.29 10.73
CA GLY A 652 -31.96 -2.04 11.32
C GLY A 652 -32.32 -3.33 10.58
N ASP A 653 -31.81 -3.52 9.35
CA ASP A 653 -32.04 -4.74 8.56
C ASP A 653 -31.27 -5.93 9.10
N GLU A 654 -31.83 -7.11 8.93
CA GLU A 654 -31.20 -8.39 9.26
C GLU A 654 -30.73 -9.07 7.97
N LEU A 655 -29.43 -9.32 7.88
CA LEU A 655 -28.76 -9.81 6.68
C LEU A 655 -27.93 -11.07 6.99
N ASP A 656 -27.83 -11.95 6.00
CA ASP A 656 -26.98 -13.14 6.09
C ASP A 656 -25.55 -12.80 5.70
N GLY A 657 -24.60 -13.44 6.41
CA GLY A 657 -23.18 -13.21 6.15
C GLY A 657 -22.29 -14.35 6.65
N VAL A 658 -21.00 -14.19 6.38
CA VAL A 658 -19.94 -15.13 6.76
C VAL A 658 -18.88 -14.39 7.55
N ILE A 659 -18.35 -14.99 8.61
CA ILE A 659 -17.24 -14.43 9.37
C ILE A 659 -15.99 -14.39 8.49
N ALA A 660 -15.60 -13.22 8.04
CA ALA A 660 -14.47 -12.99 7.11
C ALA A 660 -13.15 -12.70 7.82
N ASN A 661 -13.17 -12.28 9.10
CA ASN A 661 -11.97 -12.04 9.88
C ASN A 661 -12.28 -12.12 11.39
N VAL A 662 -11.31 -12.61 12.18
CA VAL A 662 -11.46 -12.71 13.64
C VAL A 662 -10.29 -11.98 14.32
N THR A 663 -10.60 -11.12 15.28
CA THR A 663 -9.63 -10.31 16.02
C THR A 663 -9.82 -10.46 17.53
N SER A 664 -8.94 -9.86 18.32
CA SER A 664 -9.07 -9.86 19.77
C SER A 664 -10.22 -8.97 20.31
N PHE A 665 -10.74 -8.06 19.46
CA PHE A 665 -11.82 -7.12 19.84
C PHE A 665 -13.18 -7.46 19.20
N GLY A 666 -13.24 -8.51 18.36
CA GLY A 666 -14.47 -8.92 17.68
C GLY A 666 -14.19 -9.69 16.41
N PHE A 667 -15.20 -9.83 15.57
CA PHE A 667 -15.05 -10.43 14.25
C PHE A 667 -15.77 -9.58 13.19
N PHE A 668 -15.22 -9.62 11.98
CA PHE A 668 -15.81 -8.98 10.82
C PHE A 668 -16.67 -9.99 10.07
N VAL A 669 -17.85 -9.57 9.68
CA VAL A 669 -18.81 -10.36 8.90
C VAL A 669 -18.89 -9.76 7.51
N ARG A 670 -18.69 -10.57 6.48
CA ARG A 670 -18.96 -10.22 5.09
C ARG A 670 -20.39 -10.61 4.75
N LEU A 671 -21.20 -9.66 4.33
CA LEU A 671 -22.56 -9.92 3.86
C LEU A 671 -22.51 -10.73 2.56
N THR A 672 -23.36 -11.76 2.47
CA THR A 672 -23.29 -12.72 1.35
C THR A 672 -23.67 -12.07 0.02
N ASP A 673 -24.74 -11.27 -0.01
CA ASP A 673 -25.27 -10.70 -1.24
C ASP A 673 -24.58 -9.39 -1.64
N LEU A 674 -24.11 -8.61 -0.67
CA LEU A 674 -23.56 -7.28 -0.88
C LEU A 674 -22.03 -7.23 -0.88
N HIS A 675 -21.38 -8.28 -0.39
CA HIS A 675 -19.92 -8.34 -0.21
C HIS A 675 -19.32 -7.17 0.61
N ILE A 676 -20.11 -6.68 1.59
CA ILE A 676 -19.74 -5.58 2.50
C ILE A 676 -19.32 -6.17 3.84
N ASP A 677 -18.21 -5.69 4.37
CA ASP A 677 -17.67 -6.12 5.66
C ASP A 677 -18.13 -5.17 6.79
N GLY A 678 -18.60 -5.73 7.91
CA GLY A 678 -18.93 -4.97 9.12
C GLY A 678 -18.47 -5.67 10.38
N LEU A 679 -18.31 -4.94 11.47
CA LEU A 679 -17.76 -5.40 12.74
C LEU A 679 -18.86 -5.85 13.71
N VAL A 680 -18.78 -7.09 14.19
CA VAL A 680 -19.45 -7.52 15.43
C VAL A 680 -18.43 -7.37 16.55
N HIS A 681 -18.57 -6.31 17.36
CA HIS A 681 -17.64 -6.06 18.45
C HIS A 681 -17.86 -7.04 19.60
N ILE A 682 -16.78 -7.47 20.26
CA ILE A 682 -16.81 -8.47 21.34
C ILE A 682 -17.75 -8.08 22.51
N SER A 683 -17.97 -6.79 22.75
CA SER A 683 -18.88 -6.29 23.79
C SER A 683 -20.36 -6.48 23.47
N THR A 684 -20.73 -6.69 22.20
CA THR A 684 -22.11 -6.98 21.77
C THR A 684 -22.45 -8.46 21.85
N LEU A 685 -21.42 -9.33 21.96
CA LEU A 685 -21.59 -10.76 22.13
C LEU A 685 -22.08 -11.05 23.56
N ALA A 686 -23.30 -11.57 23.66
CA ALA A 686 -24.00 -11.73 24.93
C ALA A 686 -23.28 -12.67 25.93
N ASN A 687 -23.17 -12.22 27.18
CA ASN A 687 -23.01 -12.99 28.42
C ASN A 687 -21.78 -13.89 28.59
N ASP A 688 -20.68 -13.73 27.83
CA ASP A 688 -19.45 -14.50 28.03
C ASP A 688 -18.20 -13.62 27.87
N TYR A 689 -17.07 -14.06 28.42
CA TYR A 689 -15.75 -13.51 28.11
C TYR A 689 -15.11 -14.34 27.00
N TYR A 690 -14.70 -13.66 25.92
CA TYR A 690 -14.11 -14.32 24.77
C TYR A 690 -12.60 -14.16 24.73
N GLN A 691 -11.89 -15.23 24.44
CA GLN A 691 -10.45 -15.23 24.20
C GLN A 691 -10.18 -15.49 22.71
N PHE A 692 -9.30 -14.67 22.15
CA PHE A 692 -8.86 -14.83 20.78
C PHE A 692 -7.77 -15.91 20.68
N ASP A 693 -8.01 -16.88 19.80
CA ASP A 693 -7.05 -17.90 19.39
C ASP A 693 -6.50 -17.54 18.01
N PRO A 694 -5.27 -16.98 17.92
CA PRO A 694 -4.70 -16.54 16.65
C PRO A 694 -4.32 -17.70 15.72
N ILE A 695 -4.11 -18.90 16.22
CA ILE A 695 -3.79 -20.07 15.40
C ILE A 695 -5.08 -20.60 14.76
N GLY A 696 -6.11 -20.82 15.56
CA GLY A 696 -7.41 -21.30 15.07
C GLY A 696 -8.29 -20.22 14.46
N GLN A 697 -7.85 -18.96 14.37
CA GLN A 697 -8.60 -17.80 13.85
C GLN A 697 -10.03 -17.78 14.39
N ARG A 698 -10.18 -17.80 15.74
CA ARG A 698 -11.48 -17.92 16.41
C ARG A 698 -11.53 -17.19 17.75
N LEU A 699 -12.74 -16.79 18.15
CA LEU A 699 -13.06 -16.36 19.50
C LEU A 699 -13.68 -17.53 20.28
N ILE A 700 -13.22 -17.76 21.49
CA ILE A 700 -13.66 -18.85 22.36
C ILE A 700 -14.21 -18.28 23.65
N GLY A 701 -15.49 -18.52 23.94
CA GLY A 701 -16.16 -18.14 25.17
C GLY A 701 -15.65 -18.93 26.38
N GLU A 702 -15.39 -18.24 27.48
CA GLU A 702 -14.85 -18.85 28.72
C GLU A 702 -15.89 -19.65 29.49
N SER A 703 -17.12 -19.17 29.58
CA SER A 703 -18.16 -19.74 30.42
C SER A 703 -19.03 -20.74 29.66
N PHE A 704 -19.56 -20.33 28.51
CA PHE A 704 -20.50 -21.17 27.74
C PHE A 704 -19.83 -22.01 26.67
N GLY A 705 -18.58 -21.68 26.31
CA GLY A 705 -17.81 -22.40 25.31
C GLY A 705 -18.27 -22.14 23.88
N ASN A 706 -18.95 -21.01 23.62
CA ASN A 706 -19.32 -20.58 22.28
C ASN A 706 -18.04 -20.29 21.49
N ILE A 707 -18.01 -20.69 20.23
CA ILE A 707 -16.85 -20.49 19.35
C ILE A 707 -17.34 -19.81 18.09
N TYR A 708 -16.72 -18.69 17.75
CA TYR A 708 -16.90 -17.99 16.46
C TYR A 708 -15.62 -18.14 15.65
N ARG A 709 -15.72 -18.76 14.49
CA ARG A 709 -14.60 -19.06 13.60
C ARG A 709 -14.74 -18.29 12.31
N LEU A 710 -13.62 -17.97 11.72
CA LEU A 710 -13.57 -17.54 10.33
C LEU A 710 -14.28 -18.60 9.45
N GLY A 711 -15.14 -18.16 8.50
CA GLY A 711 -15.94 -19.02 7.63
C GLY A 711 -17.28 -19.50 8.22
N ASP A 712 -17.61 -19.19 9.49
CA ASP A 712 -18.93 -19.54 10.04
C ASP A 712 -20.01 -18.62 9.45
N ALA A 713 -21.12 -19.22 8.97
CA ALA A 713 -22.29 -18.47 8.53
C ALA A 713 -23.05 -17.91 9.74
N VAL A 714 -23.43 -16.66 9.66
CA VAL A 714 -24.09 -15.89 10.72
C VAL A 714 -25.17 -15.00 10.13
N LYS A 715 -26.17 -14.69 10.94
CA LYS A 715 -27.15 -13.66 10.64
C LYS A 715 -26.87 -12.46 11.51
N VAL A 716 -26.73 -11.30 10.89
CA VAL A 716 -26.40 -10.05 11.58
C VAL A 716 -27.43 -8.97 11.30
N LYS A 717 -27.57 -8.07 12.25
CA LYS A 717 -28.39 -6.87 12.14
C LYS A 717 -27.48 -5.67 12.02
N VAL A 718 -27.75 -4.77 11.07
CA VAL A 718 -27.03 -3.50 10.93
C VAL A 718 -27.37 -2.60 12.12
N LEU A 719 -26.40 -2.33 12.99
CA LEU A 719 -26.62 -1.56 14.23
C LEU A 719 -26.40 -0.08 14.00
N ALA A 720 -25.28 0.29 13.39
CA ALA A 720 -24.89 1.65 13.09
C ALA A 720 -23.90 1.70 11.93
N VAL A 721 -23.90 2.83 11.24
CA VAL A 721 -22.92 3.13 10.18
C VAL A 721 -22.27 4.47 10.51
N ASN A 722 -20.95 4.48 10.52
CA ASN A 722 -20.16 5.68 10.71
C ASN A 722 -19.38 5.99 9.43
N LEU A 723 -19.79 7.01 8.70
CA LEU A 723 -19.17 7.45 7.46
C LEU A 723 -17.75 8.01 7.68
N ASP A 724 -17.56 8.75 8.77
CA ASP A 724 -16.29 9.43 9.04
C ASP A 724 -15.17 8.41 9.34
N ASP A 725 -15.49 7.35 10.09
CA ASP A 725 -14.55 6.24 10.38
C ASP A 725 -14.62 5.11 9.34
N LYS A 726 -15.53 5.19 8.34
CA LYS A 726 -15.79 4.14 7.34
C LYS A 726 -16.06 2.79 8.02
N GLN A 727 -16.91 2.79 9.05
CA GLN A 727 -17.20 1.61 9.87
C GLN A 727 -18.68 1.28 9.86
N ILE A 728 -18.95 -0.03 9.78
CA ILE A 728 -20.28 -0.60 9.87
C ILE A 728 -20.28 -1.52 11.08
N ASP A 729 -21.15 -1.21 12.06
CA ASP A 729 -21.30 -2.04 13.25
C ASP A 729 -22.49 -2.96 13.08
N PHE A 730 -22.25 -4.23 13.35
CA PHE A 730 -23.25 -5.29 13.32
C PHE A 730 -23.55 -5.84 14.71
N GLU A 731 -24.79 -6.28 14.92
CA GLU A 731 -25.21 -7.08 16.05
C GLU A 731 -25.49 -8.51 15.57
N LEU A 732 -24.97 -9.49 16.29
CA LEU A 732 -25.21 -10.90 15.98
C LEU A 732 -26.63 -11.29 16.36
N VAL A 733 -27.44 -11.75 15.38
CA VAL A 733 -28.81 -12.25 15.61
C VAL A 733 -28.80 -13.77 15.80
N GLU A 734 -28.24 -14.52 14.86
CA GLU A 734 -28.18 -15.98 14.88
C GLU A 734 -26.84 -16.52 14.36
N THR A 735 -26.49 -17.73 14.80
CA THR A 735 -25.38 -18.51 14.24
C THR A 735 -25.89 -19.86 13.72
N SER A 736 -25.38 -20.29 12.58
CA SER A 736 -25.75 -21.54 11.93
C SER A 736 -25.38 -22.80 12.71
N ARG A 737 -24.54 -22.71 13.74
CA ARG A 737 -24.09 -23.83 14.58
C ARG A 737 -24.57 -23.72 16.04
N LYS A 738 -25.23 -24.77 16.54
CA LYS A 738 -25.35 -24.97 18.00
C LYS A 738 -24.01 -25.42 18.55
N LEU A 739 -23.24 -24.43 19.08
CA LEU A 739 -21.83 -24.54 19.47
C LEU A 739 -21.62 -25.31 20.81
N ARG A 740 -22.39 -26.37 21.10
CA ARG A 740 -22.22 -27.15 22.32
C ARG A 740 -21.36 -28.41 22.09
N GLY A 741 -20.14 -28.40 22.62
CA GLY A 741 -19.36 -29.67 22.81
C GLY A 741 -17.84 -29.55 22.72
N GLU A 742 -17.25 -28.60 21.98
CA GLU A 742 -15.79 -28.55 21.76
C GLU A 742 -15.01 -27.67 22.74
N GLY A 743 -15.68 -26.83 23.54
CA GLY A 743 -15.06 -25.83 24.41
C GLY A 743 -14.04 -26.37 25.44
N LYS A 744 -14.20 -27.61 25.93
CA LYS A 744 -13.27 -28.21 26.90
C LYS A 744 -11.93 -28.59 26.24
N THR A 745 -11.98 -29.12 25.03
CA THR A 745 -10.79 -29.53 24.25
C THR A 745 -10.05 -28.32 23.70
N ALA A 746 -10.78 -27.33 23.21
CA ALA A 746 -10.22 -26.08 22.74
C ALA A 746 -9.55 -25.28 23.88
N LYS A 747 -10.16 -25.20 25.06
CA LYS A 747 -9.54 -24.60 26.27
C LYS A 747 -8.22 -25.25 26.66
N LYS A 748 -8.14 -26.60 26.56
CA LYS A 748 -6.90 -27.32 26.84
C LYS A 748 -5.80 -26.99 25.83
N ARG A 749 -6.14 -26.84 24.53
CA ARG A 749 -5.23 -26.49 23.45
C ARG A 749 -4.72 -25.05 23.56
N VAL A 750 -5.59 -24.08 23.88
CA VAL A 750 -5.20 -22.67 24.11
C VAL A 750 -4.26 -22.55 25.31
N ALA A 751 -4.52 -23.29 26.38
CA ALA A 751 -3.62 -23.33 27.54
C ALA A 751 -2.26 -23.95 27.20
N GLU A 752 -2.26 -24.98 26.34
CA GLU A 752 -1.04 -25.65 25.88
C GLU A 752 -0.24 -24.79 24.90
N ALA A 753 -0.91 -24.07 23.98
CA ALA A 753 -0.28 -23.11 23.06
C ALA A 753 0.36 -21.92 23.83
N LYS A 754 -0.35 -21.36 24.83
CA LYS A 754 0.21 -20.33 25.72
C LYS A 754 1.42 -20.84 26.51
N ARG A 755 1.43 -22.12 26.89
CA ARG A 755 2.56 -22.74 27.58
C ARG A 755 3.74 -22.93 26.63
N LYS A 756 3.51 -23.43 25.40
CA LYS A 756 4.55 -23.55 24.35
C LYS A 756 5.14 -22.20 23.93
N ALA A 757 4.33 -21.17 23.78
CA ALA A 757 4.78 -19.80 23.48
C ALA A 757 5.64 -19.22 24.63
N LYS A 758 5.26 -19.49 25.90
CA LYS A 758 6.02 -19.06 27.07
C LYS A 758 7.33 -19.83 27.21
N ASP A 759 7.35 -21.11 26.85
CA ASP A 759 8.55 -21.95 26.87
C ASP A 759 9.50 -21.59 25.71
N LYS A 760 8.97 -21.25 24.52
CA LYS A 760 9.75 -20.73 23.36
C LYS A 760 10.39 -19.36 23.69
N LYS A 761 9.64 -18.44 24.35
CA LYS A 761 10.19 -17.17 24.84
C LYS A 761 11.28 -17.37 25.90
N ARG A 762 11.15 -18.36 26.77
CA ARG A 762 12.22 -18.73 27.75
C ARG A 762 13.41 -19.39 27.10
N ALA A 763 13.24 -20.15 26.01
CA ALA A 763 14.33 -20.75 25.25
C ALA A 763 15.10 -19.69 24.46
N ALA A 764 14.40 -18.73 23.79
CA ALA A 764 15.02 -17.59 23.09
C ALA A 764 15.83 -16.70 24.04
N THR A 765 15.33 -16.45 25.27
CA THR A 765 16.07 -15.69 26.30
C THR A 765 17.27 -16.47 26.84
N ARG A 766 17.29 -17.80 26.71
CA ARG A 766 18.44 -18.66 27.10
C ARG A 766 19.49 -18.81 26.00
N SER A 767 19.12 -18.68 24.71
CA SER A 767 20.07 -18.71 23.59
C SER A 767 20.81 -17.38 23.48
N SER A 768 20.16 -16.24 23.68
CA SER A 768 20.81 -14.92 23.71
C SER A 768 21.77 -14.73 24.91
N SER A 769 21.66 -15.54 25.98
CA SER A 769 22.58 -15.53 27.08
C SER A 769 23.76 -16.53 26.92
N LYS A 770 23.81 -17.31 25.82
CA LYS A 770 24.92 -18.28 25.57
C LYS A 770 25.88 -17.83 24.47
N GLU A 771 25.53 -16.85 23.65
CA GLU A 771 26.44 -16.29 22.62
C GLU A 771 27.34 -15.13 23.11
N GLY A 772 27.18 -14.70 24.37
CA GLY A 772 28.04 -13.68 25.02
C GLY A 772 29.21 -14.21 25.84
N GLY A 773 29.68 -15.44 25.65
CA GLY A 773 30.64 -16.07 26.54
C GLY A 773 31.83 -16.77 25.88
N ALA A 774 32.63 -16.04 25.10
CA ALA A 774 33.96 -16.52 24.72
C ALA A 774 34.98 -15.37 24.64
N ALA A 775 35.45 -14.90 25.79
CA ALA A 775 36.66 -14.09 25.90
C ALA A 775 37.44 -14.50 27.15
N ARG A 776 38.57 -15.13 26.90
CA ARG A 776 39.84 -15.29 27.62
C ARG A 776 39.83 -15.10 29.15
N ALA A 777 40.17 -16.20 29.80
CA ALA A 777 40.65 -16.29 31.17
C ALA A 777 41.94 -15.47 31.39
N VAL A 778 41.94 -14.64 32.42
CA VAL A 778 43.14 -14.11 33.09
C VAL A 778 42.98 -14.47 34.58
N PRO A 779 44.09 -14.91 35.27
CA PRO A 779 43.98 -15.67 36.53
C PRO A 779 43.64 -14.83 37.75
N ALA A 780 42.97 -15.50 38.67
CA ALA A 780 42.53 -14.99 39.96
C ALA A 780 43.67 -14.52 40.86
N ILE A 781 43.49 -13.38 41.49
CA ILE A 781 44.22 -12.96 42.70
C ILE A 781 43.24 -13.05 43.86
N GLU A 782 43.68 -13.76 44.92
CA GLU A 782 42.91 -14.03 46.14
C GLU A 782 42.63 -12.76 46.94
N PRO A 783 41.53 -12.70 47.69
CA PRO A 783 41.21 -11.56 48.53
C PRO A 783 41.86 -11.65 49.94
N THR A 784 42.58 -10.62 50.30
CA THR A 784 43.07 -10.40 51.69
C THR A 784 41.92 -9.87 52.58
N LYS A 785 41.98 -10.36 53.80
CA LYS A 785 41.05 -10.22 54.95
C LYS A 785 40.81 -8.77 55.40
N ARG A 786 39.62 -8.57 55.91
CA ARG A 786 39.15 -7.45 56.75
C ARG A 786 39.97 -7.26 57.98
N PRO A 787 39.89 -6.09 58.64
CA PRO A 787 39.63 -6.06 60.03
C PRO A 787 38.27 -5.40 60.39
N GLU A 788 37.69 -6.00 61.42
CA GLU A 788 36.56 -5.49 62.18
C GLU A 788 37.01 -4.29 63.04
N GLU A 789 36.11 -3.27 63.12
CA GLU A 789 36.09 -2.49 64.41
C GLU A 789 34.69 -2.00 64.68
N THR A 790 34.35 -2.27 65.86
CA THR A 790 33.19 -2.05 66.73
C THR A 790 32.86 -0.58 67.00
N GLY A 791 31.59 -0.31 67.29
CA GLY A 791 31.21 0.84 68.10
C GLY A 791 29.85 1.47 67.82
N ALA A 792 28.77 0.98 68.39
CA ALA A 792 27.96 1.54 69.44
C ALA A 792 27.11 2.79 69.07
N VAL A 793 25.79 2.54 69.07
CA VAL A 793 24.72 3.24 69.79
C VAL A 793 24.58 4.75 69.62
N SER A 794 23.42 5.20 69.00
CA SER A 794 22.56 6.13 69.72
C SER A 794 21.17 6.20 69.12
N LYS A 795 20.19 5.82 69.93
CA LYS A 795 18.75 6.14 69.79
C LYS A 795 18.55 7.64 70.02
N ARG A 796 17.71 8.28 69.24
CA ARG A 796 16.86 9.36 69.73
C ARG A 796 15.53 9.41 69.01
N ASN A 797 14.55 9.27 69.89
CA ASN A 797 13.09 9.39 69.80
C ASN A 797 12.60 10.67 69.16
N GLY A 798 11.38 10.51 68.65
CA GLY A 798 10.34 11.29 68.16
C GLY A 798 10.05 12.71 68.67
N PRO A 799 8.92 13.30 68.36
CA PRO A 799 7.67 12.92 69.02
C PRO A 799 6.45 12.88 68.06
N LYS A 800 5.49 12.09 68.50
CA LYS A 800 4.08 12.11 68.19
C LYS A 800 3.43 13.46 68.50
N ARG A 801 2.47 13.90 67.71
CA ARG A 801 1.28 14.60 68.21
C ARG A 801 0.05 14.18 67.46
N ASP A 802 -0.88 13.88 68.32
CA ASP A 802 -2.20 13.35 68.13
C ASP A 802 -3.25 14.40 67.68
N ASP A 803 -4.28 13.82 67.09
CA ASP A 803 -5.70 14.14 67.30
C ASP A 803 -6.28 15.47 66.78
N ALA A 804 -7.27 15.45 65.99
CA ALA A 804 -8.68 15.32 66.29
C ALA A 804 -9.57 15.96 65.25
N GLU A 805 -10.71 15.32 65.03
CA GLU A 805 -12.02 15.84 64.56
C GLU A 805 -12.09 16.37 63.10
N GLY A 806 -12.81 15.75 62.19
CA GLY A 806 -14.22 15.42 62.33
C GLY A 806 -15.05 16.55 61.74
N LYS A 807 -15.33 16.52 60.38
CA LYS A 807 -16.60 17.18 59.93
C LYS A 807 -17.16 16.49 58.66
N LYS A 808 -18.43 16.18 58.86
CA LYS A 808 -19.37 15.47 58.00
C LYS A 808 -19.64 16.16 56.68
N LYS A 809 -19.87 15.36 55.65
CA LYS A 809 -20.53 15.71 54.36
C LYS A 809 -21.98 16.15 54.61
N PRO A 810 -22.53 17.06 53.84
CA PRO A 810 -23.98 17.10 53.61
C PRO A 810 -24.37 16.43 52.29
N LYS A 811 -25.29 15.49 52.41
CA LYS A 811 -26.10 14.93 51.31
C LYS A 811 -27.03 16.01 50.80
N VAL A 812 -27.05 16.25 49.49
CA VAL A 812 -28.12 17.00 48.84
C VAL A 812 -29.06 16.01 48.15
N LYS A 813 -30.33 16.14 48.52
CA LYS A 813 -31.49 15.36 48.11
C LYS A 813 -31.89 15.67 46.66
N LYS A 814 -32.19 14.62 45.89
CA LYS A 814 -32.94 14.66 44.64
C LYS A 814 -34.36 15.20 44.91
N ALA A 815 -34.75 16.25 44.20
CA ALA A 815 -36.14 16.67 44.10
C ALA A 815 -36.72 16.25 42.75
N ARG A 816 -37.72 15.39 42.83
CA ARG A 816 -38.63 15.05 41.71
C ARG A 816 -39.43 16.30 41.33
N LYS A 817 -39.48 16.66 40.05
CA LYS A 817 -40.55 17.49 39.48
C LYS A 817 -41.35 16.72 38.41
N LYS A 818 -42.68 16.82 38.67
CA LYS A 818 -43.78 16.20 37.93
C LYS A 818 -43.94 16.80 36.54
N LYS A 819 -44.39 15.95 35.60
CA LYS A 819 -45.00 16.32 34.33
C LYS A 819 -46.28 17.10 34.50
N PRO A 820 -46.68 17.91 33.54
CA PRO A 820 -48.10 17.98 33.17
C PRO A 820 -48.34 17.53 31.70
N HIS A 821 -49.40 16.75 31.56
CA HIS A 821 -50.08 16.45 30.32
C HIS A 821 -50.70 17.68 29.70
N SER A 822 -50.68 17.85 28.40
CA SER A 822 -51.79 18.34 27.61
C SER A 822 -51.63 17.90 26.14
N LYS A 823 -52.64 17.19 25.67
CA LYS A 823 -52.97 16.99 24.24
C LYS A 823 -53.68 18.25 23.69
N PRO A 824 -53.58 18.55 22.43
CA PRO A 824 -54.77 18.99 21.68
C PRO A 824 -55.02 18.19 20.41
N LYS A 825 -56.21 17.78 20.32
CA LYS A 825 -57.25 17.67 19.28
C LYS A 825 -56.87 17.81 17.81
N LYS A 826 -57.33 16.77 17.08
CA LYS A 826 -57.54 16.68 15.62
C LYS A 826 -58.51 17.78 15.15
N THR A 827 -58.18 18.40 14.00
CA THR A 827 -59.12 18.96 13.06
C THR A 827 -58.86 18.46 11.65
N LYS A 828 -59.90 17.83 11.10
CA LYS A 828 -60.06 17.49 9.65
C LYS A 828 -60.37 18.78 8.89
N ARG A 829 -59.82 18.93 7.67
CA ARG A 829 -60.54 19.48 6.49
C ARG A 829 -59.68 19.25 5.24
N THR A 830 -60.17 18.39 4.40
CA THR A 830 -60.87 18.48 3.10
C THR A 830 -60.03 18.98 1.89
N LYS A 831 -60.01 18.08 0.89
CA LYS A 831 -59.58 18.23 -0.50
C LYS A 831 -60.03 19.54 -1.14
N LYS A 832 -59.22 20.10 -2.04
CA LYS A 832 -59.67 20.42 -3.43
C LYS A 832 -58.51 20.56 -4.37
N GLU A 833 -58.72 20.01 -5.53
CA GLU A 833 -58.00 19.99 -6.78
C GLU A 833 -57.64 21.40 -7.31
N ALA A 834 -56.45 21.54 -7.90
CA ALA A 834 -56.28 22.00 -9.27
C ALA A 834 -54.81 21.70 -9.66
#